data_16826cdadadf19db28d5f018e4e2a77e
#
_entry.id   16826cdadadf19db28d5f018e4e2a77e
#
_cell.length_a   1.000
_cell.length_b   1.000
_cell.length_c   1.000
_cell.angle_alpha   90.00
_cell.angle_beta   90.00
_cell.angle_gamma   90.00
#
_symmetry.space_group_name_H-M   'P 1'
#
loop_
_entity.id
_entity.type
_entity.pdbx_description
1 polymer ?
#
loop_
_entity_poly.entity_id
_entity_poly.type
_entity_poly.pdbx_seq_one_letter_code
_entity_poly.pdbx_strand_id
1 'polypeptide(L)'
;MPIDTDRIQKILSAAHAEGRTNLYEHECYEMQEAIGAEAAPASRLIPIGQRPTAADLDHLTGDKVVLKVVSPDITHKTEAKGVRIVAREQGAVEAAFDLMMREVPETYAAYLENHKGEVPSALAGRRGHGLEQRVTDRIVGILLCSFMPPDSQGFATELFVGIRHTEEFGPIISAGLGGVEMELLARQTRKGAAVAIAPTGTVDGEQFFQLFRSTLSYDRLSGAMRGSRRLLDDAILIECFQAFIDTANHFSGMNPDAPFHIEEMEVNPYAASGGRMAPLDGVCRFRPAAPRHETRPIDKIGSLLKPQSAAIIGVSERSQNMGRIILGNILAAGFGDESVHVIHPTASEIDGVSCVASVSELPTRVDLFVVAVGADQVAEVIDDLIEHDRANAVILIPGGLGEKEGSQDLEADLKDRIREAHQREGGGPLFLGGNSLGVISHPGRYDTMFIPDSKLPKSRGEHDRNFCFISQSGAFIISTLSDEPWLDPAYALSIGNQIDLTAGDLLAYIKDDPDIEVFAVYMEGFQPYDGHAFAAAVKETVALGKDVVFYKAGRTSEGRSATAGHTASVAGDYAVCENAIAQAGAFVASDFGEFSDFLRVTLPLRGKKASGNRLAALSNAGYESVGMADSIRCNGSELALPAFEAPTVEALAKILSDNRLDGLVDVKNPFDITPMAGDTVFADIIVEVLGDRGVDAAVVGIVPLTPALQTLAPGEGHRESILDPGSIAQLLPGATASSDKPVVAVVDSGVLFDPLVEALRTGGLPVFRSADRAVRALCKWVDVKSRMRN
;
A
#
# COMPACT_ATOMS: atom_id res chain seq x y z
N MET A 1 -27.85 -9.81 5.89
CA MET A 1 -28.22 -11.27 6.03
C MET A 1 -27.02 -12.10 5.58
N PRO A 2 -26.81 -13.33 6.10
CA PRO A 2 -25.74 -14.18 5.58
C PRO A 2 -26.02 -14.53 4.12
N ILE A 3 -24.98 -14.63 3.29
CA ILE A 3 -25.07 -15.03 1.88
C ILE A 3 -25.47 -16.51 1.78
N ASP A 4 -26.23 -16.86 0.74
CA ASP A 4 -26.61 -18.26 0.42
C ASP A 4 -25.51 -18.89 -0.47
N THR A 5 -24.44 -19.38 0.17
CA THR A 5 -23.29 -19.96 -0.50
C THR A 5 -23.64 -21.18 -1.38
N ASP A 6 -24.62 -22.01 -0.94
CA ASP A 6 -25.06 -23.18 -1.69
C ASP A 6 -25.77 -22.80 -2.99
N ARG A 7 -26.61 -21.75 -2.93
CA ARG A 7 -27.30 -21.24 -4.12
C ARG A 7 -26.29 -20.62 -5.09
N ILE A 8 -25.35 -19.81 -4.60
CA ILE A 8 -24.29 -19.21 -5.44
C ILE A 8 -23.46 -20.32 -6.10
N GLN A 9 -23.03 -21.32 -5.35
CA GLN A 9 -22.27 -22.45 -5.90
C GLN A 9 -23.05 -23.21 -6.99
N LYS A 10 -24.38 -23.40 -6.83
CA LYS A 10 -25.22 -24.03 -7.85
C LYS A 10 -25.28 -23.22 -9.14
N ILE A 11 -25.42 -21.88 -9.04
CA ILE A 11 -25.42 -20.98 -10.19
C ILE A 11 -24.09 -21.09 -10.95
N LEU A 12 -22.96 -20.98 -10.25
CA LEU A 12 -21.62 -21.09 -10.84
C LEU A 12 -21.37 -22.48 -11.47
N SER A 13 -21.81 -23.55 -10.78
CA SER A 13 -21.67 -24.92 -11.27
C SER A 13 -22.48 -25.18 -12.53
N ALA A 14 -23.71 -24.62 -12.63
CA ALA A 14 -24.55 -24.74 -13.81
C ALA A 14 -23.91 -24.07 -15.03
N ALA A 15 -23.42 -22.84 -14.87
CA ALA A 15 -22.71 -22.12 -15.92
C ALA A 15 -21.41 -22.84 -16.34
N HIS A 16 -20.66 -23.39 -15.37
CA HIS A 16 -19.44 -24.14 -15.66
C HIS A 16 -19.71 -25.46 -16.42
N ALA A 17 -20.80 -26.16 -16.09
CA ALA A 17 -21.21 -27.35 -16.81
C ALA A 17 -21.57 -27.09 -18.29
N GLU A 18 -21.93 -25.88 -18.62
CA GLU A 18 -22.12 -25.40 -19.99
C GLU A 18 -20.83 -24.92 -20.68
N GLY A 19 -19.67 -25.04 -20.00
CA GLY A 19 -18.37 -24.57 -20.50
C GLY A 19 -18.18 -23.07 -20.41
N ARG A 20 -18.96 -22.38 -19.57
CA ARG A 20 -18.87 -20.93 -19.37
C ARG A 20 -18.05 -20.59 -18.11
N THR A 21 -17.38 -19.46 -18.16
CA THR A 21 -16.66 -18.83 -17.04
C THR A 21 -17.25 -17.44 -16.71
N ASN A 22 -18.43 -17.16 -17.24
CA ASN A 22 -19.17 -15.93 -16.97
C ASN A 22 -20.67 -16.27 -16.82
N LEU A 23 -21.35 -15.47 -16.02
CA LEU A 23 -22.79 -15.52 -15.86
C LEU A 23 -23.49 -14.64 -16.89
N TYR A 24 -24.69 -15.02 -17.30
CA TYR A 24 -25.59 -14.15 -18.03
C TYR A 24 -26.30 -13.19 -17.07
N GLU A 25 -26.86 -12.10 -17.58
CA GLU A 25 -27.44 -11.05 -16.72
C GLU A 25 -28.58 -11.57 -15.81
N HIS A 26 -29.43 -12.47 -16.28
CA HIS A 26 -30.46 -13.08 -15.43
C HIS A 26 -29.88 -13.94 -14.31
N GLU A 27 -28.79 -14.67 -14.58
CA GLU A 27 -28.06 -15.41 -13.56
C GLU A 27 -27.35 -14.47 -12.56
N CYS A 28 -26.90 -13.29 -13.02
CA CYS A 28 -26.39 -12.24 -12.12
C CYS A 28 -27.49 -11.71 -11.18
N TYR A 29 -28.73 -11.58 -11.66
CA TYR A 29 -29.85 -11.21 -10.78
C TYR A 29 -30.17 -12.30 -9.74
N GLU A 30 -30.15 -13.56 -10.14
CA GLU A 30 -30.30 -14.69 -9.21
C GLU A 30 -29.17 -14.70 -8.16
N MET A 31 -27.96 -14.35 -8.57
CA MET A 31 -26.83 -14.22 -7.68
C MET A 31 -27.01 -13.04 -6.71
N GLN A 32 -27.52 -11.88 -7.17
CA GLN A 32 -27.83 -10.74 -6.29
C GLN A 32 -28.85 -11.12 -5.20
N GLU A 33 -29.88 -11.90 -5.55
CA GLU A 33 -30.81 -12.44 -4.56
C GLU A 33 -30.13 -13.40 -3.57
N ALA A 34 -29.22 -14.26 -4.05
CA ALA A 34 -28.50 -15.23 -3.21
C ALA A 34 -27.51 -14.56 -2.25
N ILE A 35 -26.90 -13.45 -2.61
CA ILE A 35 -26.06 -12.68 -1.70
C ILE A 35 -26.86 -11.80 -0.73
N GLY A 36 -28.18 -11.64 -0.97
CA GLY A 36 -29.05 -10.87 -0.08
C GLY A 36 -28.78 -9.35 -0.10
N ALA A 37 -28.02 -8.86 -1.07
CA ALA A 37 -27.65 -7.44 -1.13
C ALA A 37 -28.86 -6.56 -1.46
N GLU A 38 -29.63 -6.94 -2.49
CA GLU A 38 -30.87 -6.27 -2.87
C GLU A 38 -31.77 -7.16 -3.74
N ALA A 39 -33.05 -6.87 -3.77
CA ALA A 39 -33.98 -7.57 -4.64
C ALA A 39 -33.80 -7.16 -6.10
N ALA A 40 -33.46 -8.11 -6.94
CA ALA A 40 -33.39 -7.88 -8.38
C ALA A 40 -34.78 -7.62 -9.01
N PRO A 41 -34.84 -6.91 -10.15
CA PRO A 41 -36.11 -6.75 -10.88
C PRO A 41 -36.58 -8.12 -11.36
N ALA A 42 -37.89 -8.39 -11.24
CA ALA A 42 -38.46 -9.59 -11.81
C ALA A 42 -38.13 -9.68 -13.30
N SER A 43 -37.59 -10.81 -13.73
CA SER A 43 -37.09 -10.97 -15.10
C SER A 43 -37.44 -12.32 -15.71
N ARG A 44 -37.45 -12.36 -17.07
CA ARG A 44 -37.71 -13.56 -17.85
C ARG A 44 -36.84 -13.58 -19.10
N LEU A 45 -35.96 -14.55 -19.25
CA LEU A 45 -35.22 -14.76 -20.49
C LEU A 45 -36.11 -15.40 -21.54
N ILE A 46 -36.16 -14.79 -22.72
CA ILE A 46 -36.74 -15.33 -23.94
C ILE A 46 -35.60 -15.83 -24.82
N PRO A 47 -35.37 -17.15 -24.92
CA PRO A 47 -34.28 -17.70 -25.71
C PRO A 47 -34.41 -17.37 -27.20
N ILE A 48 -33.26 -17.34 -27.90
CA ILE A 48 -33.25 -17.18 -29.36
C ILE A 48 -34.15 -18.26 -30.03
N GLY A 49 -34.91 -17.86 -31.04
CA GLY A 49 -35.87 -18.75 -31.74
C GLY A 49 -37.24 -18.86 -31.06
N GLN A 50 -37.43 -18.29 -29.87
CA GLN A 50 -38.74 -18.12 -29.22
C GLN A 50 -39.19 -16.66 -29.32
N ARG A 51 -40.47 -16.41 -29.12
CA ARG A 51 -41.06 -15.05 -29.04
C ARG A 51 -41.73 -14.87 -27.68
N PRO A 52 -41.73 -13.64 -27.15
CA PRO A 52 -42.39 -13.36 -25.89
C PRO A 52 -43.92 -13.59 -26.03
N THR A 53 -44.51 -14.11 -24.98
CA THR A 53 -45.96 -14.41 -24.88
C THR A 53 -46.58 -13.59 -23.75
N ALA A 54 -47.91 -13.55 -23.69
CA ALA A 54 -48.65 -12.88 -22.60
C ALA A 54 -48.26 -13.47 -21.24
N ALA A 55 -48.07 -14.80 -21.16
CA ALA A 55 -47.65 -15.49 -19.92
C ALA A 55 -46.26 -15.05 -19.42
N ASP A 56 -45.35 -14.67 -20.30
CA ASP A 56 -44.02 -14.15 -19.91
C ASP A 56 -44.09 -12.76 -19.26
N LEU A 57 -45.20 -12.01 -19.52
CA LEU A 57 -45.44 -10.70 -18.93
C LEU A 57 -46.16 -10.76 -17.57
N ASP A 58 -46.81 -11.88 -17.24
CA ASP A 58 -47.58 -12.04 -15.99
C ASP A 58 -46.68 -11.99 -14.73
N HIS A 59 -45.42 -12.37 -14.88
CA HIS A 59 -44.43 -12.33 -13.78
C HIS A 59 -43.78 -10.94 -13.57
N LEU A 60 -43.97 -10.02 -14.53
CA LEU A 60 -43.39 -8.69 -14.47
C LEU A 60 -44.34 -7.71 -13.78
N THR A 61 -43.80 -6.72 -13.11
CA THR A 61 -44.54 -5.69 -12.38
C THR A 61 -44.43 -4.32 -13.05
N GLY A 62 -45.40 -3.42 -12.76
CA GLY A 62 -45.41 -2.06 -13.29
C GLY A 62 -46.02 -1.96 -14.72
N ASP A 63 -46.04 -0.75 -15.28
CA ASP A 63 -46.64 -0.43 -16.56
C ASP A 63 -45.68 -0.53 -17.75
N LYS A 64 -44.39 -0.70 -17.47
CA LYS A 64 -43.29 -0.76 -18.46
C LYS A 64 -42.44 -2.00 -18.28
N VAL A 65 -41.86 -2.46 -19.36
CA VAL A 65 -40.91 -3.56 -19.44
C VAL A 65 -39.64 -3.07 -20.10
N VAL A 66 -38.52 -3.51 -19.56
CA VAL A 66 -37.18 -3.31 -20.15
C VAL A 66 -36.80 -4.59 -20.90
N LEU A 67 -36.49 -4.46 -22.17
CA LEU A 67 -35.90 -5.55 -22.97
C LEU A 67 -34.41 -5.34 -23.05
N LYS A 68 -33.62 -6.40 -22.79
CA LYS A 68 -32.18 -6.37 -22.87
C LYS A 68 -31.64 -7.54 -23.67
N VAL A 69 -30.70 -7.29 -24.58
CA VAL A 69 -30.00 -8.36 -25.28
C VAL A 69 -29.09 -9.12 -24.32
N VAL A 70 -29.11 -10.46 -24.38
CA VAL A 70 -28.21 -11.32 -23.61
C VAL A 70 -27.25 -11.97 -24.58
N SER A 71 -25.96 -11.68 -24.38
CA SER A 71 -24.85 -12.24 -25.14
C SER A 71 -23.57 -12.17 -24.31
N PRO A 72 -22.69 -13.19 -24.36
CA PRO A 72 -21.39 -13.12 -23.68
C PRO A 72 -20.42 -12.09 -24.28
N ASP A 73 -20.69 -11.64 -25.53
CA ASP A 73 -19.77 -10.80 -26.30
C ASP A 73 -20.31 -9.39 -26.59
N ILE A 74 -21.55 -9.07 -26.20
CA ILE A 74 -22.14 -7.71 -26.31
C ILE A 74 -22.02 -7.02 -24.94
N THR A 75 -20.88 -6.38 -24.70
CA THR A 75 -20.58 -5.68 -23.43
C THR A 75 -21.19 -4.28 -23.39
N HIS A 76 -21.26 -3.59 -24.52
CA HIS A 76 -21.83 -2.23 -24.68
C HIS A 76 -23.26 -2.28 -25.19
N LYS A 77 -24.21 -2.71 -24.34
CA LYS A 77 -25.62 -2.92 -24.74
C LYS A 77 -26.32 -1.65 -25.22
N THR A 78 -25.99 -0.51 -24.61
CA THR A 78 -26.61 0.79 -24.98
C THR A 78 -26.19 1.22 -26.37
N GLU A 79 -24.91 1.16 -26.70
CA GLU A 79 -24.34 1.49 -28.00
C GLU A 79 -24.85 0.53 -29.09
N ALA A 80 -25.06 -0.73 -28.71
CA ALA A 80 -25.64 -1.75 -29.57
C ALA A 80 -27.17 -1.56 -29.77
N LYS A 81 -27.81 -0.58 -29.15
CA LYS A 81 -29.31 -0.47 -29.06
C LYS A 81 -29.93 -1.73 -28.43
N GLY A 82 -29.18 -2.43 -27.61
CA GLY A 82 -29.57 -3.67 -26.95
C GLY A 82 -30.39 -3.49 -25.67
N VAL A 83 -30.84 -2.26 -25.34
CA VAL A 83 -31.75 -1.96 -24.24
C VAL A 83 -32.93 -1.15 -24.77
N ARG A 84 -34.16 -1.56 -24.46
CA ARG A 84 -35.38 -0.85 -24.83
C ARG A 84 -36.39 -0.87 -23.70
N ILE A 85 -37.09 0.25 -23.51
CA ILE A 85 -38.16 0.39 -22.53
C ILE A 85 -39.47 0.61 -23.29
N VAL A 86 -40.46 -0.26 -23.07
CA VAL A 86 -41.75 -0.22 -23.72
C VAL A 86 -42.89 -0.42 -22.73
N ALA A 87 -44.15 -0.14 -23.15
CA ALA A 87 -45.31 -0.47 -22.33
C ALA A 87 -45.39 -1.98 -22.11
N ARG A 88 -45.90 -2.43 -20.94
CA ARG A 88 -46.11 -3.85 -20.62
C ARG A 88 -47.37 -4.39 -21.34
N GLU A 89 -47.36 -4.29 -22.64
CA GLU A 89 -48.39 -4.78 -23.54
C GLU A 89 -47.77 -5.75 -24.54
N GLN A 90 -48.39 -6.91 -24.79
CA GLN A 90 -47.83 -7.95 -25.63
C GLN A 90 -47.37 -7.44 -26.99
N GLY A 91 -48.22 -6.68 -27.71
CA GLY A 91 -47.87 -6.15 -29.02
C GLY A 91 -46.68 -5.18 -29.02
N ALA A 92 -46.53 -4.35 -27.97
CA ALA A 92 -45.41 -3.44 -27.83
C ALA A 92 -44.07 -4.20 -27.53
N VAL A 93 -44.13 -5.24 -26.69
CA VAL A 93 -43.01 -6.08 -26.37
C VAL A 93 -42.57 -6.92 -27.58
N GLU A 94 -43.50 -7.54 -28.32
CA GLU A 94 -43.19 -8.30 -29.53
C GLU A 94 -42.56 -7.42 -30.62
N ALA A 95 -43.09 -6.22 -30.84
CA ALA A 95 -42.52 -5.27 -31.81
C ALA A 95 -41.11 -4.84 -31.44
N ALA A 96 -40.85 -4.57 -30.14
CA ALA A 96 -39.54 -4.22 -29.65
C ALA A 96 -38.54 -5.40 -29.75
N PHE A 97 -39.00 -6.61 -29.44
CA PHE A 97 -38.21 -7.84 -29.57
C PHE A 97 -37.74 -8.05 -31.01
N ASP A 98 -38.70 -8.04 -31.98
CA ASP A 98 -38.40 -8.23 -33.40
C ASP A 98 -37.45 -7.13 -33.93
N LEU A 99 -37.58 -5.91 -33.41
CA LEU A 99 -36.72 -4.81 -33.79
C LEU A 99 -35.30 -4.97 -33.25
N MET A 100 -35.18 -5.37 -31.99
CA MET A 100 -33.87 -5.62 -31.36
C MET A 100 -33.12 -6.75 -32.07
N MET A 101 -33.79 -7.85 -32.39
CA MET A 101 -33.19 -8.98 -33.09
C MET A 101 -32.61 -8.62 -34.46
N ARG A 102 -33.12 -7.56 -35.11
CA ARG A 102 -32.60 -7.05 -36.39
C ARG A 102 -31.52 -5.99 -36.20
N GLU A 103 -31.76 -4.99 -35.32
CA GLU A 103 -30.87 -3.82 -35.21
C GLU A 103 -29.61 -4.07 -34.37
N VAL A 104 -29.69 -4.92 -33.34
CA VAL A 104 -28.53 -5.14 -32.45
C VAL A 104 -27.32 -5.70 -33.20
N PRO A 105 -27.44 -6.75 -34.04
CA PRO A 105 -26.28 -7.26 -34.77
C PRO A 105 -25.65 -6.22 -35.70
N GLU A 106 -26.44 -5.48 -36.44
CA GLU A 106 -25.97 -4.43 -37.34
C GLU A 106 -25.30 -3.30 -36.59
N THR A 107 -25.95 -2.77 -35.54
CA THR A 107 -25.43 -1.63 -34.78
C THR A 107 -24.16 -1.99 -34.04
N TYR A 108 -24.11 -3.17 -33.41
CA TYR A 108 -22.90 -3.61 -32.66
C TYR A 108 -21.74 -3.93 -33.58
N ALA A 109 -21.99 -4.54 -34.75
CA ALA A 109 -20.93 -4.75 -35.73
C ALA A 109 -20.30 -3.43 -36.21
N ALA A 110 -21.17 -2.41 -36.48
CA ALA A 110 -20.72 -1.08 -36.86
C ALA A 110 -19.96 -0.38 -35.72
N TYR A 111 -20.36 -0.56 -34.46
CA TYR A 111 -19.65 -0.07 -33.29
C TYR A 111 -18.22 -0.67 -33.21
N LEU A 112 -18.10 -2.00 -33.31
CA LEU A 112 -16.81 -2.70 -33.24
C LEU A 112 -15.85 -2.37 -34.39
N GLU A 113 -16.36 -2.04 -35.56
CA GLU A 113 -15.53 -1.59 -36.70
C GLU A 113 -14.84 -0.26 -36.41
N ASN A 114 -15.50 0.61 -35.62
CA ASN A 114 -14.96 1.91 -35.21
C ASN A 114 -14.10 1.81 -33.93
N HIS A 115 -14.27 0.75 -33.12
CA HIS A 115 -13.58 0.56 -31.83
C HIS A 115 -12.75 -0.74 -31.84
N LYS A 116 -11.73 -0.79 -32.70
CA LYS A 116 -10.93 -2.00 -32.96
C LYS A 116 -10.21 -2.59 -31.73
N GLY A 117 -9.96 -1.78 -30.70
CA GLY A 117 -9.36 -2.22 -29.45
C GLY A 117 -10.33 -2.96 -28.51
N GLU A 118 -11.64 -2.91 -28.81
CA GLU A 118 -12.71 -3.46 -27.97
C GLU A 118 -13.36 -4.72 -28.56
N VAL A 119 -12.81 -5.23 -29.66
CA VAL A 119 -13.36 -6.40 -30.34
C VAL A 119 -13.14 -7.66 -29.50
N PRO A 120 -14.21 -8.35 -29.01
CA PRO A 120 -14.08 -9.60 -28.31
C PRO A 120 -13.35 -10.66 -29.17
N SER A 121 -12.55 -11.51 -28.53
CA SER A 121 -11.77 -12.55 -29.23
C SER A 121 -12.63 -13.46 -30.10
N ALA A 122 -13.84 -13.79 -29.62
CA ALA A 122 -14.81 -14.61 -30.35
C ALA A 122 -15.33 -13.95 -31.63
N LEU A 123 -15.24 -12.63 -31.75
CA LEU A 123 -15.69 -11.83 -32.89
C LEU A 123 -14.53 -11.35 -33.76
N ALA A 124 -13.30 -11.59 -33.36
CA ALA A 124 -12.11 -11.11 -34.06
C ALA A 124 -11.96 -11.68 -35.47
N GLY A 125 -11.33 -10.92 -36.36
CA GLY A 125 -11.00 -11.35 -37.73
C GLY A 125 -12.15 -11.33 -38.74
N ARG A 126 -13.34 -10.82 -38.36
CA ARG A 126 -14.51 -10.66 -39.26
C ARG A 126 -14.82 -9.18 -39.49
N ARG A 127 -15.53 -8.87 -40.59
CA ARG A 127 -15.99 -7.52 -40.95
C ARG A 127 -17.31 -7.58 -41.71
N GLY A 128 -18.09 -6.48 -41.73
CA GLY A 128 -19.35 -6.34 -42.47
C GLY A 128 -20.35 -7.44 -42.11
N HIS A 129 -21.10 -7.93 -43.09
CA HIS A 129 -22.06 -9.00 -42.89
C HIS A 129 -21.54 -10.27 -42.21
N GLY A 130 -20.27 -10.59 -42.34
CA GLY A 130 -19.67 -11.73 -41.63
C GLY A 130 -19.53 -11.45 -40.14
N LEU A 131 -19.35 -10.20 -39.71
CA LEU A 131 -19.35 -9.80 -38.30
C LEU A 131 -20.77 -9.73 -37.75
N GLU A 132 -21.74 -9.18 -38.50
CA GLU A 132 -23.13 -9.14 -38.11
C GLU A 132 -23.70 -10.54 -37.83
N GLN A 133 -23.46 -11.48 -38.76
CA GLN A 133 -23.87 -12.87 -38.55
C GLN A 133 -23.23 -13.50 -37.31
N ARG A 134 -21.99 -13.23 -37.10
CA ARG A 134 -21.28 -13.75 -35.91
C ARG A 134 -21.83 -13.16 -34.61
N VAL A 135 -22.19 -11.86 -34.61
CA VAL A 135 -22.87 -11.20 -33.47
C VAL A 135 -24.23 -11.87 -33.25
N THR A 136 -25.01 -12.11 -34.32
CA THR A 136 -26.29 -12.81 -34.23
C THR A 136 -26.16 -14.18 -33.60
N ASP A 137 -25.19 -14.98 -34.04
CA ASP A 137 -24.90 -16.32 -33.53
C ASP A 137 -24.50 -16.35 -32.05
N ARG A 138 -24.11 -15.19 -31.50
CA ARG A 138 -23.70 -15.03 -30.10
C ARG A 138 -24.80 -14.46 -29.20
N ILE A 139 -25.96 -14.08 -29.76
CA ILE A 139 -27.11 -13.70 -28.95
C ILE A 139 -27.78 -14.94 -28.39
N VAL A 140 -27.87 -15.01 -27.06
CA VAL A 140 -28.54 -16.09 -26.33
C VAL A 140 -30.05 -15.89 -26.30
N GLY A 141 -30.51 -14.65 -26.21
CA GLY A 141 -31.91 -14.26 -26.15
C GLY A 141 -32.11 -12.79 -25.77
N ILE A 142 -33.34 -12.46 -25.46
CA ILE A 142 -33.72 -11.16 -24.92
C ILE A 142 -34.28 -11.36 -23.50
N LEU A 143 -33.76 -10.63 -22.55
CA LEU A 143 -34.21 -10.60 -21.17
C LEU A 143 -35.29 -9.54 -21.03
N LEU A 144 -36.46 -9.95 -20.57
CA LEU A 144 -37.54 -9.05 -20.17
C LEU A 144 -37.40 -8.77 -18.68
N CYS A 145 -37.37 -7.50 -18.27
CA CYS A 145 -37.26 -7.10 -16.88
C CYS A 145 -38.39 -6.11 -16.52
N SER A 146 -38.85 -6.18 -15.27
CA SER A 146 -39.67 -5.11 -14.70
C SER A 146 -38.92 -3.79 -14.73
N PHE A 147 -39.59 -2.71 -15.17
CA PHE A 147 -38.98 -1.39 -15.10
C PHE A 147 -38.96 -0.88 -13.67
N MET A 148 -37.77 -0.55 -13.17
CA MET A 148 -37.54 0.03 -11.84
C MET A 148 -37.46 1.55 -12.00
N PRO A 149 -38.48 2.32 -11.60
CA PRO A 149 -38.45 3.78 -11.71
C PRO A 149 -37.44 4.34 -10.70
N PRO A 150 -36.47 5.16 -11.14
CA PRO A 150 -35.51 5.74 -10.22
C PRO A 150 -36.15 6.83 -9.34
N ASP A 151 -35.82 6.89 -8.08
CA ASP A 151 -36.30 7.90 -7.11
C ASP A 151 -35.79 9.31 -7.41
N SER A 152 -34.75 9.42 -8.21
CA SER A 152 -34.17 10.69 -8.69
C SER A 152 -33.61 10.50 -10.10
N GLN A 153 -33.86 11.50 -10.94
CA GLN A 153 -33.21 11.63 -12.24
C GLN A 153 -32.27 12.82 -12.19
N GLY A 154 -31.00 12.59 -12.06
CA GLY A 154 -30.04 13.67 -11.98
C GLY A 154 -28.60 13.12 -11.95
N PHE A 155 -27.68 14.02 -12.02
CA PHE A 155 -26.26 13.71 -11.93
C PHE A 155 -25.92 12.94 -10.66
N ALA A 156 -25.09 11.90 -10.78
CA ALA A 156 -24.55 11.12 -9.67
C ALA A 156 -25.63 10.38 -8.81
N THR A 157 -26.75 9.94 -9.40
CA THR A 157 -27.79 9.17 -8.69
C THR A 157 -27.66 7.66 -8.87
N GLU A 158 -26.75 7.23 -9.70
CA GLU A 158 -26.42 5.84 -9.96
C GLU A 158 -25.14 5.46 -9.22
N LEU A 159 -25.11 4.26 -8.67
CA LEU A 159 -23.99 3.71 -7.90
C LEU A 159 -23.45 2.47 -8.61
N PHE A 160 -22.15 2.29 -8.66
CA PHE A 160 -21.59 0.98 -8.93
C PHE A 160 -21.06 0.35 -7.63
N VAL A 161 -21.20 -0.96 -7.51
CA VAL A 161 -20.55 -1.79 -6.49
C VAL A 161 -19.99 -3.02 -7.19
N GLY A 162 -18.72 -3.28 -6.96
CA GLY A 162 -18.06 -4.42 -7.58
C GLY A 162 -16.97 -5.02 -6.72
N ILE A 163 -16.71 -6.29 -6.97
CA ILE A 163 -15.51 -7.00 -6.49
C ILE A 163 -14.71 -7.46 -7.70
N ARG A 164 -13.40 -7.39 -7.61
CA ARG A 164 -12.48 -7.98 -8.57
C ARG A 164 -11.32 -8.62 -7.88
N HIS A 165 -10.78 -9.65 -8.47
CA HIS A 165 -9.57 -10.30 -8.00
C HIS A 165 -8.33 -9.53 -8.45
N THR A 166 -7.37 -9.36 -7.53
CA THR A 166 -6.02 -8.86 -7.80
C THR A 166 -5.01 -9.90 -7.36
N GLU A 167 -3.90 -10.04 -8.05
CA GLU A 167 -2.89 -11.02 -7.69
C GLU A 167 -2.26 -10.71 -6.33
N GLU A 168 -1.85 -9.46 -6.09
CA GLU A 168 -1.15 -9.05 -4.87
C GLU A 168 -2.03 -9.07 -3.61
N PHE A 169 -3.30 -8.62 -3.72
CA PHE A 169 -4.19 -8.41 -2.56
C PHE A 169 -5.38 -9.37 -2.50
N GLY A 170 -5.50 -10.29 -3.48
CA GLY A 170 -6.69 -11.12 -3.61
C GLY A 170 -7.93 -10.29 -4.01
N PRO A 171 -9.13 -10.63 -3.53
CA PRO A 171 -10.33 -9.90 -3.90
C PRO A 171 -10.37 -8.51 -3.25
N ILE A 172 -10.80 -7.52 -4.03
CA ILE A 172 -11.03 -6.14 -3.58
C ILE A 172 -12.48 -5.75 -3.85
N ILE A 173 -13.03 -4.92 -2.97
CA ILE A 173 -14.32 -4.25 -3.18
C ILE A 173 -14.08 -2.82 -3.65
N SER A 174 -14.92 -2.36 -4.57
CA SER A 174 -14.96 -0.98 -5.02
C SER A 174 -16.40 -0.49 -5.13
N ALA A 175 -16.63 0.77 -4.75
CA ALA A 175 -17.94 1.42 -4.89
C ALA A 175 -17.77 2.91 -5.17
N GLY A 176 -18.64 3.46 -6.02
CA GLY A 176 -18.55 4.84 -6.45
C GLY A 176 -19.70 5.23 -7.38
N LEU A 177 -19.53 6.33 -8.10
CA LEU A 177 -20.47 6.76 -9.11
C LEU A 177 -20.62 5.69 -10.19
N GLY A 178 -21.86 5.33 -10.53
CA GLY A 178 -22.19 4.42 -11.61
C GLY A 178 -22.52 5.16 -12.90
N GLY A 179 -22.70 4.38 -13.97
CA GLY A 179 -23.07 4.89 -15.29
C GLY A 179 -21.92 5.51 -16.08
N VAL A 180 -22.27 6.14 -17.21
CA VAL A 180 -21.32 6.66 -18.22
C VAL A 180 -20.48 7.85 -17.70
N GLU A 181 -20.91 8.51 -16.62
CA GLU A 181 -20.29 9.73 -16.08
C GLU A 181 -19.04 9.43 -15.21
N MET A 182 -18.86 8.16 -14.81
CA MET A 182 -17.81 7.74 -13.88
C MET A 182 -16.41 8.02 -14.40
N GLU A 183 -16.12 7.69 -15.65
CA GLU A 183 -14.76 7.85 -16.22
C GLU A 183 -14.34 9.32 -16.33
N LEU A 184 -15.28 10.21 -16.68
CA LEU A 184 -15.00 11.63 -16.83
C LEU A 184 -14.68 12.26 -15.47
N LEU A 185 -15.43 11.89 -14.43
CA LEU A 185 -15.27 12.43 -13.09
C LEU A 185 -14.07 11.86 -12.34
N ALA A 186 -13.79 10.59 -12.52
CA ALA A 186 -12.62 9.97 -11.90
C ALA A 186 -11.29 10.65 -12.28
N ARG A 187 -11.23 11.21 -13.51
CA ARG A 187 -10.06 11.96 -14.00
C ARG A 187 -9.98 13.39 -13.46
N GLN A 188 -11.08 13.98 -12.99
CA GLN A 188 -11.13 15.41 -12.60
C GLN A 188 -11.32 15.62 -11.10
N THR A 189 -11.63 14.58 -10.33
CA THR A 189 -11.86 14.66 -8.90
C THR A 189 -10.57 14.40 -8.08
N ARG A 190 -10.59 14.83 -6.83
CA ARG A 190 -9.53 14.48 -5.87
C ARG A 190 -9.44 12.96 -5.73
N LYS A 191 -8.23 12.45 -5.54
CA LYS A 191 -7.98 11.04 -5.27
C LYS A 191 -8.85 10.56 -4.09
N GLY A 192 -9.53 9.43 -4.28
CA GLY A 192 -10.45 8.87 -3.27
C GLY A 192 -11.86 9.48 -3.25
N ALA A 193 -12.11 10.61 -3.93
CA ALA A 193 -13.44 11.21 -3.96
C ALA A 193 -14.41 10.56 -4.97
N ALA A 194 -13.90 9.89 -6.00
CA ALA A 194 -14.75 9.24 -7.01
C ALA A 194 -15.13 7.81 -6.60
N VAL A 195 -14.20 7.06 -6.02
CA VAL A 195 -14.33 5.62 -5.75
C VAL A 195 -13.67 5.26 -4.43
N ALA A 196 -14.38 4.53 -3.58
CA ALA A 196 -13.82 3.82 -2.43
C ALA A 196 -13.32 2.45 -2.88
N ILE A 197 -12.12 2.04 -2.42
CA ILE A 197 -11.50 0.75 -2.76
C ILE A 197 -10.85 0.18 -1.51
N ALA A 198 -11.05 -1.12 -1.25
CA ALA A 198 -10.37 -1.85 -0.17
C ALA A 198 -10.22 -3.34 -0.50
N PRO A 199 -9.17 -4.04 0.00
CA PRO A 199 -9.14 -5.49 0.02
C PRO A 199 -10.22 -6.05 0.94
N THR A 200 -10.98 -7.04 0.48
CA THR A 200 -12.14 -7.57 1.22
C THR A 200 -11.76 -8.30 2.51
N GLY A 201 -10.56 -8.84 2.58
CA GLY A 201 -10.07 -9.50 3.80
C GLY A 201 -9.59 -8.55 4.90
N THR A 202 -9.53 -7.23 4.63
CA THR A 202 -9.05 -6.25 5.62
C THR A 202 -10.15 -5.36 6.18
N VAL A 203 -11.35 -5.39 5.59
CA VAL A 203 -12.50 -4.55 5.96
C VAL A 203 -13.78 -5.37 6.05
N ASP A 204 -14.70 -4.94 6.91
CA ASP A 204 -16.11 -5.33 6.89
C ASP A 204 -16.98 -4.26 6.23
N GLY A 205 -18.29 -4.51 6.14
CA GLY A 205 -19.24 -3.60 5.49
C GLY A 205 -19.28 -2.22 6.13
N GLU A 206 -19.20 -2.13 7.46
CA GLU A 206 -19.18 -0.85 8.19
C GLU A 206 -17.87 -0.09 7.94
N GLN A 207 -16.73 -0.77 8.02
CA GLN A 207 -15.42 -0.18 7.76
C GLN A 207 -15.32 0.31 6.31
N PHE A 208 -15.81 -0.47 5.34
CA PHE A 208 -15.85 -0.03 3.94
C PHE A 208 -16.82 1.14 3.73
N PHE A 209 -17.95 1.15 4.43
CA PHE A 209 -18.89 2.27 4.38
C PHE A 209 -18.26 3.58 4.90
N GLN A 210 -17.41 3.54 5.94
CA GLN A 210 -16.69 4.73 6.39
C GLN A 210 -15.76 5.31 5.31
N LEU A 211 -15.15 4.45 4.48
CA LEU A 211 -14.38 4.91 3.31
C LEU A 211 -15.29 5.51 2.25
N PHE A 212 -16.41 4.85 1.97
CA PHE A 212 -17.38 5.30 0.98
C PHE A 212 -18.00 6.66 1.33
N ARG A 213 -18.13 6.99 2.62
CA ARG A 213 -18.62 8.30 3.10
C ARG A 213 -17.78 9.49 2.63
N SER A 214 -16.53 9.28 2.22
CA SER A 214 -15.66 10.34 1.68
C SER A 214 -15.87 10.60 0.18
N THR A 215 -16.76 9.84 -0.48
CA THR A 215 -17.00 9.93 -1.92
C THR A 215 -18.14 10.90 -2.27
N LEU A 216 -18.09 11.42 -3.50
CA LEU A 216 -19.17 12.24 -4.09
C LEU A 216 -20.50 11.46 -4.19
N SER A 217 -20.41 10.14 -4.38
CA SER A 217 -21.58 9.26 -4.40
C SER A 217 -22.35 9.31 -3.08
N TYR A 218 -21.63 9.24 -1.95
CA TYR A 218 -22.28 9.32 -0.64
C TYR A 218 -22.90 10.69 -0.39
N ASP A 219 -22.20 11.80 -0.72
CA ASP A 219 -22.75 13.14 -0.57
C ASP A 219 -24.08 13.28 -1.30
N ARG A 220 -24.21 12.64 -2.46
CA ARG A 220 -25.44 12.65 -3.25
C ARG A 220 -26.53 11.76 -2.64
N LEU A 221 -26.18 10.51 -2.28
CA LEU A 221 -27.12 9.52 -1.76
C LEU A 221 -27.64 9.88 -0.37
N SER A 222 -26.80 10.46 0.48
CA SER A 222 -27.13 10.91 1.83
C SER A 222 -27.97 12.18 1.87
N GLY A 223 -28.03 12.94 0.78
CA GLY A 223 -28.69 14.24 0.73
C GLY A 223 -27.87 15.41 1.30
N ALA A 224 -26.56 15.24 1.49
CA ALA A 224 -25.67 16.28 2.00
C ALA A 224 -25.46 17.44 1.01
N MET A 225 -25.66 17.20 -0.28
CA MET A 225 -25.57 18.26 -1.30
C MET A 225 -26.77 19.21 -1.24
N ARG A 226 -26.51 20.51 -1.43
CA ARG A 226 -27.54 21.56 -1.38
C ARG A 226 -28.67 21.26 -2.40
N GLY A 227 -29.91 21.18 -1.88
CA GLY A 227 -31.11 20.93 -2.71
C GLY A 227 -31.37 19.44 -3.03
N SER A 228 -30.56 18.52 -2.49
CA SER A 228 -30.82 17.09 -2.58
C SER A 228 -31.58 16.56 -1.36
N ARG A 229 -32.25 15.43 -1.55
CA ARG A 229 -32.85 14.63 -0.47
C ARG A 229 -32.08 13.33 -0.31
N ARG A 230 -32.15 12.72 0.86
CA ARG A 230 -31.63 11.37 1.07
C ARG A 230 -32.36 10.39 0.15
N LEU A 231 -31.59 9.56 -0.55
CA LEU A 231 -32.11 8.53 -1.47
C LEU A 231 -32.02 7.14 -0.85
N LEU A 232 -30.97 6.86 -0.09
CA LEU A 232 -30.73 5.55 0.55
C LEU A 232 -30.34 5.73 2.01
N ASP A 233 -30.74 4.79 2.84
CA ASP A 233 -30.29 4.71 4.23
C ASP A 233 -28.90 4.07 4.31
N ASP A 234 -28.09 4.51 5.29
CA ASP A 234 -26.74 4.00 5.51
C ASP A 234 -26.71 2.49 5.76
N ALA A 235 -27.70 1.96 6.47
CA ALA A 235 -27.83 0.53 6.74
C ALA A 235 -27.92 -0.32 5.46
N ILE A 236 -28.62 0.17 4.44
CA ILE A 236 -28.76 -0.54 3.15
C ILE A 236 -27.40 -0.61 2.42
N LEU A 237 -26.63 0.48 2.45
CA LEU A 237 -25.29 0.50 1.87
C LEU A 237 -24.35 -0.44 2.61
N ILE A 238 -24.37 -0.44 3.95
CA ILE A 238 -23.54 -1.32 4.78
C ILE A 238 -23.89 -2.79 4.52
N GLU A 239 -25.18 -3.15 4.47
CA GLU A 239 -25.61 -4.53 4.17
C GLU A 239 -25.17 -4.96 2.77
N CYS A 240 -25.31 -4.10 1.76
CA CYS A 240 -24.86 -4.38 0.41
C CYS A 240 -23.34 -4.61 0.36
N PHE A 241 -22.55 -3.73 0.95
CA PHE A 241 -21.10 -3.88 0.97
C PHE A 241 -20.66 -5.16 1.72
N GLN A 242 -21.30 -5.48 2.86
CA GLN A 242 -21.01 -6.71 3.58
C GLN A 242 -21.30 -7.94 2.73
N ALA A 243 -22.42 -7.97 2.00
CA ALA A 243 -22.78 -9.08 1.13
C ALA A 243 -21.75 -9.32 0.00
N PHE A 244 -21.26 -8.24 -0.61
CA PHE A 244 -20.20 -8.32 -1.61
C PHE A 244 -18.87 -8.81 -1.01
N ILE A 245 -18.50 -8.31 0.18
CA ILE A 245 -17.29 -8.70 0.91
C ILE A 245 -17.34 -10.19 1.28
N ASP A 246 -18.45 -10.66 1.84
CA ASP A 246 -18.62 -12.07 2.23
C ASP A 246 -18.55 -13.00 1.00
N THR A 247 -19.17 -12.59 -0.10
CA THR A 247 -19.12 -13.33 -1.36
C THR A 247 -17.69 -13.41 -1.89
N ALA A 248 -16.97 -12.29 -1.91
CA ALA A 248 -15.59 -12.23 -2.36
C ALA A 248 -14.66 -13.09 -1.52
N ASN A 249 -14.79 -13.03 -0.20
CA ASN A 249 -13.96 -13.81 0.71
C ASN A 249 -14.25 -15.31 0.60
N HIS A 250 -15.54 -15.70 0.46
CA HIS A 250 -15.93 -17.10 0.35
C HIS A 250 -15.50 -17.72 -0.99
N PHE A 251 -15.69 -17.01 -2.11
CA PHE A 251 -15.37 -17.52 -3.46
C PHE A 251 -14.05 -16.94 -3.97
N SER A 252 -12.98 -17.14 -3.23
CA SER A 252 -11.62 -16.72 -3.59
C SER A 252 -10.56 -17.69 -3.07
N GLY A 253 -9.30 -17.49 -3.45
CA GLY A 253 -8.17 -18.25 -2.93
C GLY A 253 -7.86 -18.00 -1.44
N MET A 254 -8.61 -17.14 -0.76
CA MET A 254 -8.54 -16.99 0.71
C MET A 254 -9.30 -18.12 1.42
N ASN A 255 -10.26 -18.73 0.75
CA ASN A 255 -10.98 -19.92 1.23
C ASN A 255 -10.52 -21.16 0.45
N PRO A 256 -9.74 -22.05 1.07
CA PRO A 256 -9.21 -23.23 0.39
C PRO A 256 -10.29 -24.23 -0.03
N ASP A 257 -11.47 -24.17 0.59
CA ASP A 257 -12.59 -25.09 0.32
C ASP A 257 -13.53 -24.59 -0.79
N ALA A 258 -13.29 -23.39 -1.32
CA ALA A 258 -14.11 -22.83 -2.38
C ALA A 258 -13.90 -23.59 -3.69
N PRO A 259 -14.98 -24.12 -4.35
CA PRO A 259 -14.85 -24.83 -5.62
C PRO A 259 -14.62 -23.90 -6.81
N PHE A 260 -14.98 -22.62 -6.66
CA PHE A 260 -14.82 -21.58 -7.67
C PHE A 260 -14.25 -20.31 -7.06
N HIS A 261 -13.47 -19.57 -7.86
CA HIS A 261 -13.03 -18.23 -7.52
C HIS A 261 -13.72 -17.22 -8.43
N ILE A 262 -14.35 -16.19 -7.84
CA ILE A 262 -14.91 -15.06 -8.57
C ILE A 262 -13.74 -14.13 -8.92
N GLU A 263 -13.53 -13.91 -10.22
CA GLU A 263 -12.51 -13.00 -10.73
C GLU A 263 -13.05 -11.55 -10.77
N GLU A 264 -14.32 -11.41 -11.09
CA GLU A 264 -15.02 -10.13 -11.19
C GLU A 264 -16.52 -10.33 -10.94
N MET A 265 -17.10 -9.51 -10.09
CA MET A 265 -18.55 -9.37 -9.97
C MET A 265 -18.86 -7.89 -9.78
N GLU A 266 -19.66 -7.31 -10.67
CA GLU A 266 -20.00 -5.90 -10.64
C GLU A 266 -21.48 -5.70 -10.93
N VAL A 267 -22.09 -4.76 -10.24
CA VAL A 267 -23.38 -4.19 -10.58
C VAL A 267 -23.17 -2.72 -10.92
N ASN A 268 -23.45 -2.36 -12.17
CA ASN A 268 -23.25 -1.01 -12.69
C ASN A 268 -24.29 -0.70 -13.80
N PRO A 269 -25.34 0.08 -13.47
CA PRO A 269 -25.54 0.74 -12.18
C PRO A 269 -26.51 0.04 -11.23
N TYR A 270 -26.40 0.37 -9.95
CA TYR A 270 -27.53 0.36 -9.03
C TYR A 270 -28.26 1.70 -9.11
N ALA A 271 -29.59 1.66 -9.17
CA ALA A 271 -30.45 2.85 -9.01
C ALA A 271 -31.17 2.81 -7.67
N ALA A 272 -31.34 3.98 -7.02
CA ALA A 272 -32.25 4.10 -5.89
C ALA A 272 -33.69 4.06 -6.42
N SER A 273 -34.48 3.07 -5.99
CA SER A 273 -35.88 2.87 -6.39
C SER A 273 -36.70 2.44 -5.18
N GLY A 274 -37.67 3.27 -4.80
CA GLY A 274 -38.50 3.03 -3.61
C GLY A 274 -37.65 2.95 -2.30
N GLY A 275 -36.58 3.69 -2.18
CA GLY A 275 -35.64 3.67 -1.06
C GLY A 275 -34.78 2.42 -0.96
N ARG A 276 -34.65 1.63 -2.03
CA ARG A 276 -33.85 0.41 -2.14
C ARG A 276 -32.84 0.53 -3.28
N MET A 277 -31.80 -0.28 -3.24
CA MET A 277 -30.83 -0.44 -4.31
C MET A 277 -31.35 -1.46 -5.34
N ALA A 278 -31.74 -1.00 -6.52
CA ALA A 278 -32.19 -1.84 -7.62
C ALA A 278 -31.02 -2.08 -8.60
N PRO A 279 -30.53 -3.33 -8.78
CA PRO A 279 -29.49 -3.62 -9.77
C PRO A 279 -30.09 -3.52 -11.17
N LEU A 280 -29.49 -2.69 -12.03
CA LEU A 280 -29.98 -2.50 -13.40
C LEU A 280 -29.12 -3.23 -14.43
N ASP A 281 -27.88 -3.56 -14.13
CA ASP A 281 -27.02 -4.42 -14.95
C ASP A 281 -26.05 -5.14 -14.03
N GLY A 282 -25.55 -6.32 -14.44
CA GLY A 282 -24.61 -7.11 -13.65
C GLY A 282 -23.70 -7.95 -14.53
N VAL A 283 -22.45 -8.07 -14.09
CA VAL A 283 -21.41 -8.94 -14.67
C VAL A 283 -20.86 -9.83 -13.58
N CYS A 284 -20.62 -11.10 -13.89
CA CYS A 284 -19.85 -11.99 -13.03
C CYS A 284 -18.98 -12.90 -13.90
N ARG A 285 -17.67 -12.91 -13.60
CA ARG A 285 -16.67 -13.82 -14.15
C ARG A 285 -16.09 -14.65 -13.04
N PHE A 286 -15.86 -15.92 -13.33
CA PHE A 286 -15.34 -16.87 -12.34
C PHE A 286 -14.47 -17.92 -13.02
N ARG A 287 -13.70 -18.63 -12.23
CA ARG A 287 -12.91 -19.80 -12.66
C ARG A 287 -13.00 -20.91 -11.63
N PRO A 288 -12.75 -22.18 -12.00
CA PRO A 288 -12.54 -23.24 -11.04
C PRO A 288 -11.38 -22.87 -10.09
N ALA A 289 -11.50 -23.26 -8.83
CA ALA A 289 -10.45 -23.04 -7.85
C ALA A 289 -9.18 -23.81 -8.22
N ALA A 290 -8.04 -23.15 -8.12
CA ALA A 290 -6.74 -23.80 -8.21
C ALA A 290 -6.24 -24.11 -6.79
N PRO A 291 -5.62 -25.26 -6.54
CA PRO A 291 -5.00 -25.57 -5.25
C PRO A 291 -3.96 -24.49 -4.90
N ARG A 292 -4.05 -23.96 -3.69
CA ARG A 292 -3.02 -23.09 -3.15
C ARG A 292 -2.34 -23.79 -1.99
N HIS A 293 -1.05 -24.12 -2.14
CA HIS A 293 -0.22 -24.70 -1.10
C HIS A 293 1.09 -23.93 -1.04
N GLU A 294 1.16 -22.92 -0.19
CA GLU A 294 2.42 -22.27 0.15
C GLU A 294 2.59 -22.29 1.66
N THR A 295 3.23 -23.35 2.16
CA THR A 295 3.75 -23.39 3.52
C THR A 295 5.24 -23.12 3.47
N ARG A 296 5.66 -21.98 3.98
CA ARG A 296 7.07 -21.62 4.17
C ARG A 296 7.48 -21.86 5.61
N PRO A 297 8.71 -22.33 5.89
CA PRO A 297 9.20 -22.53 7.26
C PRO A 297 9.62 -21.19 7.90
N ILE A 298 8.63 -20.28 8.13
CA ILE A 298 8.83 -18.91 8.63
C ILE A 298 9.47 -18.84 10.02
N ASP A 299 9.40 -19.92 10.81
CA ASP A 299 10.13 -20.06 12.07
C ASP A 299 11.65 -19.95 11.90
N LYS A 300 12.18 -20.29 10.71
CA LYS A 300 13.61 -20.18 10.36
C LYS A 300 14.06 -18.73 10.07
N ILE A 301 13.15 -17.74 10.03
CA ILE A 301 13.52 -16.32 9.95
C ILE A 301 14.43 -15.94 11.13
N GLY A 302 14.28 -16.57 12.29
CA GLY A 302 15.18 -16.38 13.43
C GLY A 302 16.65 -16.70 13.10
N SER A 303 16.91 -17.75 12.32
CA SER A 303 18.25 -18.11 11.84
C SER A 303 18.81 -17.12 10.82
N LEU A 304 17.94 -16.48 10.02
CA LEU A 304 18.33 -15.38 9.14
C LEU A 304 18.71 -14.13 9.94
N LEU A 305 17.94 -13.77 10.96
CA LEU A 305 18.13 -12.51 11.68
C LEU A 305 19.24 -12.56 12.73
N LYS A 306 19.38 -13.67 13.45
CA LYS A 306 20.34 -13.84 14.56
C LYS A 306 21.07 -15.17 14.44
N PRO A 307 21.82 -15.43 13.35
CA PRO A 307 22.52 -16.69 13.13
C PRO A 307 23.65 -16.89 14.16
N GLN A 308 23.96 -18.16 14.48
CA GLN A 308 25.09 -18.54 15.31
C GLN A 308 26.21 -19.18 14.47
N SER A 309 25.89 -19.60 13.25
CA SER A 309 26.81 -20.18 12.28
C SER A 309 26.51 -19.72 10.87
N ALA A 310 27.54 -19.56 10.05
CA ALA A 310 27.37 -19.10 8.67
C ALA A 310 28.28 -19.88 7.70
N ALA A 311 27.84 -20.00 6.44
CA ALA A 311 28.68 -20.46 5.36
C ALA A 311 28.52 -19.57 4.11
N ILE A 312 29.54 -19.44 3.31
CA ILE A 312 29.58 -18.61 2.11
C ILE A 312 30.17 -19.41 0.94
N ILE A 313 29.46 -19.44 -0.19
CA ILE A 313 29.99 -19.96 -1.45
C ILE A 313 30.24 -18.80 -2.45
N GLY A 314 31.30 -18.89 -3.24
CA GLY A 314 31.66 -17.90 -4.25
C GLY A 314 32.74 -16.91 -3.79
N VAL A 315 33.46 -17.19 -2.72
CA VAL A 315 34.61 -16.40 -2.25
C VAL A 315 35.84 -16.67 -3.12
N SER A 316 36.49 -15.62 -3.63
CA SER A 316 37.70 -15.76 -4.43
C SER A 316 38.98 -15.77 -3.56
N GLU A 317 39.83 -16.77 -3.75
CA GLU A 317 41.15 -16.81 -3.13
C GLU A 317 42.10 -15.68 -3.58
N ARG A 318 41.96 -15.23 -4.85
CA ARG A 318 42.97 -14.39 -5.53
C ARG A 318 42.56 -12.94 -5.71
N SER A 319 41.29 -12.62 -5.68
CA SER A 319 40.74 -11.28 -6.00
C SER A 319 39.65 -10.85 -5.06
N GLN A 320 39.47 -9.54 -4.93
CA GLN A 320 38.30 -8.96 -4.27
C GLN A 320 37.08 -9.13 -5.17
N ASN A 321 36.22 -10.07 -4.84
CA ASN A 321 34.90 -10.25 -5.46
C ASN A 321 33.80 -10.06 -4.43
N MET A 322 32.54 -10.15 -4.85
CA MET A 322 31.39 -9.97 -3.96
C MET A 322 31.47 -10.88 -2.74
N GLY A 323 31.72 -12.18 -2.93
CA GLY A 323 31.84 -13.15 -1.84
C GLY A 323 32.94 -12.78 -0.83
N ARG A 324 34.10 -12.29 -1.28
CA ARG A 324 35.19 -11.88 -0.39
C ARG A 324 34.89 -10.59 0.36
N ILE A 325 34.17 -9.64 -0.25
CA ILE A 325 33.71 -8.44 0.45
C ILE A 325 32.70 -8.83 1.54
N ILE A 326 31.77 -9.73 1.24
CA ILE A 326 30.80 -10.27 2.21
C ILE A 326 31.51 -10.94 3.38
N LEU A 327 32.48 -11.82 3.10
CA LEU A 327 33.29 -12.47 4.17
C LEU A 327 33.96 -11.44 5.06
N GLY A 328 34.61 -10.45 4.47
CA GLY A 328 35.26 -9.36 5.23
C GLY A 328 34.27 -8.55 6.07
N ASN A 329 33.08 -8.27 5.56
CA ASN A 329 32.04 -7.53 6.29
C ASN A 329 31.47 -8.36 7.46
N ILE A 330 31.25 -9.67 7.28
CA ILE A 330 30.80 -10.58 8.34
C ILE A 330 31.82 -10.59 9.50
N LEU A 331 33.09 -10.78 9.21
CA LEU A 331 34.13 -10.79 10.21
C LEU A 331 34.27 -9.42 10.92
N ALA A 332 34.19 -8.34 10.13
CA ALA A 332 34.28 -6.98 10.69
C ALA A 332 33.05 -6.60 11.54
N ALA A 333 31.88 -7.20 11.30
CA ALA A 333 30.68 -7.02 12.12
C ALA A 333 30.79 -7.75 13.50
N GLY A 334 31.80 -8.57 13.70
CA GLY A 334 32.05 -9.26 14.97
C GLY A 334 31.48 -10.67 15.04
N PHE A 335 31.15 -11.26 13.88
CA PHE A 335 30.82 -12.69 13.82
C PHE A 335 32.09 -13.52 14.03
N GLY A 336 32.02 -14.55 14.88
CA GLY A 336 33.17 -15.36 15.21
C GLY A 336 33.71 -16.15 14.00
N ASP A 337 35.01 -16.06 13.72
CA ASP A 337 35.68 -16.75 12.61
C ASP A 337 35.54 -18.27 12.68
N GLU A 338 35.51 -18.87 13.88
CA GLU A 338 35.29 -20.29 14.11
C GLU A 338 33.86 -20.76 13.73
N SER A 339 32.92 -19.81 13.62
CA SER A 339 31.52 -20.09 13.30
C SER A 339 31.19 -19.84 11.82
N VAL A 340 32.19 -19.48 11.01
CA VAL A 340 32.06 -19.23 9.58
C VAL A 340 32.81 -20.28 8.78
N HIS A 341 32.23 -20.75 7.69
CA HIS A 341 32.88 -21.65 6.73
C HIS A 341 32.82 -21.04 5.32
N VAL A 342 33.87 -21.26 4.55
CA VAL A 342 33.87 -20.92 3.11
C VAL A 342 33.77 -22.22 2.30
N ILE A 343 32.85 -22.26 1.33
CA ILE A 343 32.81 -23.35 0.36
C ILE A 343 33.75 -23.00 -0.79
N HIS A 344 34.87 -23.75 -0.91
CA HIS A 344 35.88 -23.54 -1.95
C HIS A 344 36.54 -24.85 -2.36
N PRO A 345 36.56 -25.21 -3.66
CA PRO A 345 36.95 -26.56 -4.11
C PRO A 345 38.40 -26.94 -3.83
N THR A 346 39.31 -25.99 -3.60
CA THR A 346 40.75 -26.24 -3.53
C THR A 346 41.47 -25.54 -2.37
N ALA A 347 40.95 -24.41 -1.86
CA ALA A 347 41.54 -23.72 -0.73
C ALA A 347 41.17 -24.40 0.59
N SER A 348 42.10 -24.44 1.52
CA SER A 348 41.86 -24.93 2.89
C SER A 348 41.51 -23.81 3.85
N GLU A 349 41.87 -22.55 3.52
CA GLU A 349 41.66 -21.36 4.34
C GLU A 349 41.64 -20.11 3.43
N ILE A 350 40.76 -19.14 3.72
CA ILE A 350 40.72 -17.81 3.10
C ILE A 350 40.47 -16.76 4.18
N ASP A 351 41.37 -15.77 4.29
CA ASP A 351 41.27 -14.67 5.25
C ASP A 351 41.16 -15.15 6.74
N GLY A 352 41.77 -16.28 7.08
CA GLY A 352 41.72 -16.90 8.41
C GLY A 352 40.53 -17.82 8.65
N VAL A 353 39.60 -17.95 7.67
CA VAL A 353 38.41 -18.77 7.77
C VAL A 353 38.61 -20.11 7.07
N SER A 354 38.23 -21.21 7.74
CA SER A 354 38.36 -22.56 7.20
C SER A 354 37.49 -22.81 5.99
N CYS A 355 38.04 -23.51 4.99
CA CYS A 355 37.29 -23.89 3.77
C CYS A 355 36.95 -25.40 3.78
N VAL A 356 35.76 -25.71 3.23
CA VAL A 356 35.34 -27.07 2.90
C VAL A 356 35.08 -27.16 1.39
N ALA A 357 35.28 -28.33 0.77
CA ALA A 357 35.28 -28.44 -0.68
C ALA A 357 33.86 -28.37 -1.29
N SER A 358 32.83 -28.77 -0.54
CA SER A 358 31.44 -28.79 -1.00
C SER A 358 30.45 -28.53 0.13
N VAL A 359 29.18 -28.27 -0.22
CA VAL A 359 28.08 -28.12 0.74
C VAL A 359 27.92 -29.36 1.62
N SER A 360 28.05 -30.54 1.04
CA SER A 360 27.92 -31.83 1.76
C SER A 360 28.99 -32.04 2.84
N GLU A 361 30.15 -31.38 2.70
CA GLU A 361 31.27 -31.48 3.66
C GLU A 361 31.19 -30.49 4.83
N LEU A 362 30.17 -29.62 4.86
CA LEU A 362 29.92 -28.79 6.06
C LEU A 362 29.76 -29.70 7.29
N PRO A 363 30.47 -29.40 8.40
CA PRO A 363 30.45 -30.27 9.57
C PRO A 363 29.06 -30.37 10.22
N THR A 364 28.29 -29.30 10.16
CA THR A 364 26.93 -29.21 10.71
C THR A 364 26.04 -28.39 9.79
N ARG A 365 24.73 -28.47 10.00
CA ARG A 365 23.80 -27.51 9.41
C ARG A 365 24.11 -26.11 9.93
N VAL A 366 24.28 -25.13 9.04
CA VAL A 366 24.49 -23.73 9.41
C VAL A 366 23.17 -22.98 9.53
N ASP A 367 23.14 -21.94 10.36
CA ASP A 367 21.96 -21.07 10.45
C ASP A 367 21.80 -20.21 9.20
N LEU A 368 22.89 -19.66 8.69
CA LEU A 368 22.91 -18.79 7.54
C LEU A 368 23.84 -19.30 6.45
N PHE A 369 23.36 -19.39 5.22
CA PHE A 369 24.16 -19.70 4.04
C PHE A 369 24.07 -18.56 3.02
N VAL A 370 25.21 -18.08 2.52
CA VAL A 370 25.25 -16.98 1.53
C VAL A 370 25.74 -17.51 0.19
N VAL A 371 24.90 -17.34 -0.84
CA VAL A 371 25.20 -17.73 -2.22
C VAL A 371 25.66 -16.50 -3.00
N ALA A 372 26.95 -16.44 -3.35
CA ALA A 372 27.58 -15.34 -4.10
C ALA A 372 28.27 -15.82 -5.40
N VAL A 373 27.68 -16.82 -6.06
CA VAL A 373 28.15 -17.40 -7.33
C VAL A 373 27.45 -16.77 -8.54
N GLY A 374 27.80 -17.20 -9.77
CA GLY A 374 27.08 -16.78 -10.97
C GLY A 374 25.67 -17.38 -11.04
N ALA A 375 24.74 -16.71 -11.75
CA ALA A 375 23.35 -17.18 -11.91
C ALA A 375 23.23 -18.60 -12.49
N ASP A 376 24.16 -18.98 -13.34
CA ASP A 376 24.25 -20.31 -13.96
C ASP A 376 24.55 -21.46 -12.98
N GLN A 377 25.09 -21.15 -11.81
CA GLN A 377 25.44 -22.12 -10.77
C GLN A 377 24.40 -22.19 -9.63
N VAL A 378 23.46 -21.24 -9.58
CA VAL A 378 22.51 -21.12 -8.46
C VAL A 378 21.64 -22.37 -8.31
N ALA A 379 21.14 -22.93 -9.39
CA ALA A 379 20.28 -24.10 -9.37
C ALA A 379 20.97 -25.32 -8.73
N GLU A 380 22.22 -25.58 -9.09
CA GLU A 380 23.03 -26.67 -8.51
C GLU A 380 23.27 -26.45 -7.00
N VAL A 381 23.59 -25.23 -6.58
CA VAL A 381 23.79 -24.90 -5.16
C VAL A 381 22.49 -25.05 -4.35
N ILE A 382 21.34 -24.66 -4.91
CA ILE A 382 20.04 -24.84 -4.25
C ILE A 382 19.72 -26.33 -4.09
N ASP A 383 19.95 -27.13 -5.13
CA ASP A 383 19.75 -28.59 -5.08
C ASP A 383 20.62 -29.23 -4.00
N ASP A 384 21.91 -28.89 -3.94
CA ASP A 384 22.85 -29.38 -2.92
C ASP A 384 22.40 -29.01 -1.50
N LEU A 385 21.95 -27.76 -1.29
CA LEU A 385 21.45 -27.29 -0.01
C LEU A 385 20.20 -28.03 0.44
N ILE A 386 19.28 -28.30 -0.49
CA ILE A 386 18.02 -29.02 -0.23
C ILE A 386 18.32 -30.52 0.02
N GLU A 387 19.16 -31.15 -0.82
CA GLU A 387 19.47 -32.59 -0.73
C GLU A 387 20.20 -32.91 0.59
N HIS A 388 21.19 -32.11 0.96
CA HIS A 388 22.00 -32.36 2.14
C HIS A 388 21.50 -31.69 3.41
N ASP A 389 20.45 -30.84 3.34
CA ASP A 389 19.83 -30.15 4.46
C ASP A 389 20.85 -29.41 5.33
N ARG A 390 21.71 -28.59 4.69
CA ARG A 390 22.90 -27.98 5.37
C ARG A 390 22.70 -26.54 5.79
N ALA A 391 21.54 -25.93 5.57
CA ALA A 391 21.23 -24.57 5.98
C ALA A 391 19.83 -24.43 6.54
N ASN A 392 19.61 -23.51 7.49
CA ASN A 392 18.30 -23.08 7.94
C ASN A 392 17.78 -21.95 7.05
N ALA A 393 18.58 -20.92 6.81
CA ALA A 393 18.26 -19.79 5.97
C ALA A 393 19.37 -19.52 4.93
N VAL A 394 18.98 -19.07 3.76
CA VAL A 394 19.87 -18.86 2.60
C VAL A 394 19.63 -17.46 2.03
N ILE A 395 20.71 -16.72 1.78
CA ILE A 395 20.66 -15.43 1.05
C ILE A 395 21.17 -15.66 -0.37
N LEU A 396 20.33 -15.37 -1.37
CA LEU A 396 20.66 -15.45 -2.79
C LEU A 396 21.07 -14.07 -3.31
N ILE A 397 22.38 -13.82 -3.40
CA ILE A 397 22.93 -12.56 -3.94
C ILE A 397 22.75 -12.43 -5.46
N PRO A 398 22.89 -13.50 -6.27
CA PRO A 398 22.91 -13.36 -7.73
C PRO A 398 21.63 -12.77 -8.29
N GLY A 399 21.79 -11.85 -9.27
CA GLY A 399 20.76 -11.42 -10.19
C GLY A 399 20.69 -12.31 -11.44
N GLY A 400 19.71 -12.06 -12.31
CA GLY A 400 19.45 -12.88 -13.50
C GLY A 400 18.53 -14.07 -13.26
N LEU A 401 17.82 -14.05 -12.13
CA LEU A 401 16.88 -15.08 -11.69
C LEU A 401 15.43 -14.58 -11.86
N GLY A 402 15.02 -14.25 -13.09
CA GLY A 402 13.67 -13.77 -13.44
C GLY A 402 13.64 -12.35 -14.04
N GLU A 403 14.56 -11.46 -13.70
CA GLU A 403 14.57 -10.06 -14.15
C GLU A 403 15.01 -9.91 -15.60
N LYS A 404 15.85 -10.81 -16.08
CA LYS A 404 16.36 -10.79 -17.45
C LYS A 404 15.38 -11.48 -18.39
N GLU A 405 15.16 -10.92 -19.56
CA GLU A 405 14.36 -11.56 -20.62
C GLU A 405 14.89 -12.98 -20.90
N GLY A 406 14.02 -13.98 -20.80
CA GLY A 406 14.35 -15.40 -20.98
C GLY A 406 14.83 -16.10 -19.72
N SER A 407 14.85 -15.47 -18.52
CA SER A 407 15.19 -16.13 -17.25
C SER A 407 13.96 -16.49 -16.41
N GLN A 408 12.74 -16.23 -16.90
CA GLN A 408 11.49 -16.51 -16.18
C GLN A 408 11.27 -18.00 -15.93
N ASP A 409 11.65 -18.85 -16.89
CA ASP A 409 11.56 -20.31 -16.75
C ASP A 409 12.50 -20.82 -15.64
N LEU A 410 13.70 -20.23 -15.50
CA LEU A 410 14.63 -20.55 -14.41
C LEU A 410 14.04 -20.14 -13.04
N GLU A 411 13.46 -18.95 -12.94
CA GLU A 411 12.81 -18.51 -11.70
C GLU A 411 11.67 -19.44 -11.30
N ALA A 412 10.83 -19.80 -12.26
CA ALA A 412 9.71 -20.72 -12.02
C ALA A 412 10.19 -22.09 -11.53
N ASP A 413 11.21 -22.66 -12.18
CA ASP A 413 11.83 -23.93 -11.81
C ASP A 413 12.43 -23.88 -10.39
N LEU A 414 13.14 -22.81 -10.03
CA LEU A 414 13.68 -22.62 -8.70
C LEU A 414 12.58 -22.52 -7.64
N LYS A 415 11.52 -21.75 -7.91
CA LYS A 415 10.35 -21.64 -7.02
C LYS A 415 9.69 -23.02 -6.79
N ASP A 416 9.55 -23.82 -7.83
CA ASP A 416 8.96 -25.16 -7.72
C ASP A 416 9.82 -26.10 -6.87
N ARG A 417 11.15 -26.12 -7.07
CA ARG A 417 12.09 -26.92 -6.25
C ARG A 417 12.05 -26.52 -4.78
N ILE A 418 12.05 -25.22 -4.48
CA ILE A 418 11.97 -24.68 -3.12
C ILE A 418 10.63 -25.08 -2.49
N ARG A 419 9.52 -24.92 -3.22
CA ARG A 419 8.19 -25.30 -2.77
C ARG A 419 8.08 -26.78 -2.45
N GLU A 420 8.66 -27.64 -3.29
CA GLU A 420 8.73 -29.07 -3.03
C GLU A 420 9.55 -29.40 -1.78
N ALA A 421 10.65 -28.68 -1.54
CA ALA A 421 11.46 -28.84 -0.34
C ALA A 421 10.67 -28.45 0.93
N HIS A 422 9.86 -27.40 0.86
CA HIS A 422 9.02 -26.98 1.99
C HIS A 422 7.92 -27.99 2.35
N GLN A 423 7.53 -28.87 1.45
CA GLN A 423 6.58 -29.96 1.73
C GLN A 423 7.21 -31.16 2.44
N ARG A 424 8.54 -31.24 2.52
CA ARG A 424 9.25 -32.32 3.20
C ARG A 424 9.25 -32.13 4.73
N GLU A 425 9.50 -33.22 5.44
CA GLU A 425 9.73 -33.15 6.89
C GLU A 425 10.92 -32.20 7.19
N GLY A 426 10.69 -31.21 8.08
CA GLY A 426 11.67 -30.15 8.40
C GLY A 426 11.63 -28.93 7.46
N GLY A 427 10.81 -28.94 6.40
CA GLY A 427 10.51 -27.76 5.58
C GLY A 427 11.62 -27.25 4.67
N GLY A 428 12.80 -27.91 4.60
CA GLY A 428 13.95 -27.43 3.82
C GLY A 428 14.51 -26.07 4.28
N PRO A 429 15.48 -25.49 3.58
CA PRO A 429 16.00 -24.13 3.86
C PRO A 429 14.99 -23.05 3.47
N LEU A 430 14.99 -21.90 4.18
CA LEU A 430 14.27 -20.70 3.83
C LEU A 430 15.17 -19.79 2.96
N PHE A 431 14.65 -19.24 1.84
CA PHE A 431 15.46 -18.47 0.91
C PHE A 431 15.04 -16.99 0.86
N LEU A 432 16.00 -16.08 1.04
CA LEU A 432 15.87 -14.64 0.81
C LEU A 432 16.52 -14.24 -0.51
N GLY A 433 15.80 -13.54 -1.37
CA GLY A 433 16.32 -13.08 -2.67
C GLY A 433 15.56 -13.75 -3.83
N GLY A 434 16.13 -14.14 -5.05
CA GLY A 434 17.36 -13.64 -5.65
C GLY A 434 17.50 -12.13 -5.83
N ASN A 435 18.62 -11.79 -6.44
CA ASN A 435 18.98 -10.40 -6.66
C ASN A 435 18.98 -9.57 -5.35
N SER A 436 19.41 -10.18 -4.25
CA SER A 436 19.54 -9.51 -2.95
C SER A 436 20.87 -8.78 -2.85
N LEU A 437 20.86 -7.56 -2.31
CA LEU A 437 22.10 -6.88 -1.95
C LEU A 437 22.77 -7.51 -0.71
N GLY A 438 22.00 -8.21 0.10
CA GLY A 438 22.38 -8.76 1.39
C GLY A 438 21.59 -8.20 2.56
N VAL A 439 22.03 -8.51 3.75
CA VAL A 439 21.40 -8.17 5.02
C VAL A 439 22.44 -7.58 5.98
N ILE A 440 22.08 -6.51 6.68
CA ILE A 440 22.77 -6.06 7.89
C ILE A 440 21.89 -6.47 9.08
N SER A 441 22.47 -7.18 10.04
CA SER A 441 21.85 -7.47 11.32
C SER A 441 22.80 -7.14 12.45
N HIS A 442 22.53 -6.06 13.15
CA HIS A 442 23.30 -5.71 14.35
C HIS A 442 23.07 -6.68 15.51
N PRO A 443 21.81 -7.11 15.80
CA PRO A 443 21.58 -8.15 16.80
C PRO A 443 22.23 -9.49 16.47
N GLY A 444 22.33 -9.83 15.16
CA GLY A 444 23.02 -11.02 14.67
C GLY A 444 24.53 -10.85 14.48
N ARG A 445 25.05 -9.63 14.64
CA ARG A 445 26.47 -9.27 14.44
C ARG A 445 27.02 -9.67 13.08
N TYR A 446 26.25 -9.51 12.02
CA TYR A 446 26.69 -9.84 10.67
C TYR A 446 26.22 -8.81 9.63
N ASP A 447 26.98 -8.75 8.54
CA ASP A 447 26.70 -7.91 7.37
C ASP A 447 27.10 -8.68 6.10
N THR A 448 26.10 -9.00 5.28
CA THR A 448 26.29 -9.68 3.99
C THR A 448 26.14 -8.74 2.79
N MET A 449 25.99 -7.44 3.01
CA MET A 449 25.97 -6.50 1.88
C MET A 449 27.36 -6.43 1.25
N PHE A 450 27.43 -6.59 -0.09
CA PHE A 450 28.71 -6.55 -0.81
C PHE A 450 29.20 -5.12 -1.08
N ILE A 451 28.95 -4.19 -0.12
CA ILE A 451 29.39 -2.79 -0.16
C ILE A 451 30.52 -2.61 0.86
N PRO A 452 31.73 -2.21 0.42
CA PRO A 452 32.85 -2.01 1.36
C PRO A 452 32.61 -0.77 2.25
N ASP A 453 33.09 -0.82 3.49
CA ASP A 453 32.97 0.28 4.46
C ASP A 453 33.52 1.62 3.97
N SER A 454 34.52 1.58 3.07
CA SER A 454 35.04 2.80 2.46
C SER A 454 34.04 3.58 1.61
N LYS A 455 32.95 2.92 1.16
CA LYS A 455 31.88 3.54 0.37
C LYS A 455 30.59 3.76 1.16
N LEU A 456 30.33 2.92 2.14
CA LEU A 456 29.22 3.06 3.07
C LEU A 456 29.77 2.77 4.48
N PRO A 457 30.23 3.79 5.21
CA PRO A 457 30.65 3.64 6.60
C PRO A 457 29.49 3.14 7.45
N LYS A 458 29.71 2.07 8.20
CA LYS A 458 28.70 1.43 9.03
C LYS A 458 29.04 1.65 10.49
N SER A 459 28.03 2.02 11.28
CA SER A 459 28.18 2.07 12.73
C SER A 459 28.30 0.66 13.28
N ARG A 460 29.39 0.39 14.01
CA ARG A 460 29.67 -0.89 14.66
C ARG A 460 29.85 -0.65 16.14
N GLY A 461 28.83 -0.59 16.89
CA GLY A 461 28.85 -0.37 18.33
C GLY A 461 27.56 -0.87 18.96
N GLU A 462 27.65 -1.15 20.28
CA GLU A 462 26.45 -1.47 21.05
C GLU A 462 25.75 -0.16 21.41
N HIS A 463 24.62 0.10 20.80
CA HIS A 463 23.66 1.12 21.15
C HIS A 463 22.27 0.69 20.71
N ASP A 464 21.26 1.28 21.27
CA ASP A 464 19.87 0.94 21.01
C ASP A 464 19.50 1.31 19.57
N ARG A 465 19.06 0.32 18.82
CA ARG A 465 18.54 0.45 17.45
C ARG A 465 17.12 -0.04 17.42
N ASN A 466 16.21 0.82 17.06
CA ASN A 466 14.79 0.56 17.21
C ASN A 466 14.04 0.53 15.88
N PHE A 467 14.76 0.42 14.74
CA PHE A 467 14.06 0.36 13.46
C PHE A 467 14.58 -0.75 12.54
N CYS A 468 13.68 -1.26 11.70
CA CYS A 468 13.94 -2.28 10.70
C CYS A 468 13.69 -1.70 9.31
N PHE A 469 14.61 -1.90 8.38
CA PHE A 469 14.49 -1.49 6.99
C PHE A 469 14.34 -2.72 6.08
N ILE A 470 13.15 -2.93 5.51
CA ILE A 470 12.83 -3.98 4.54
C ILE A 470 12.74 -3.32 3.17
N SER A 471 13.52 -3.76 2.20
CA SER A 471 13.48 -3.16 0.86
C SER A 471 13.63 -4.19 -0.23
N GLN A 472 12.77 -4.11 -1.25
CA GLN A 472 12.92 -4.91 -2.45
C GLN A 472 14.14 -4.51 -3.27
N SER A 473 14.48 -3.21 -3.27
CA SER A 473 15.70 -2.70 -3.88
C SER A 473 16.83 -2.52 -2.86
N GLY A 474 17.93 -3.26 -3.03
CA GLY A 474 19.12 -3.08 -2.21
C GLY A 474 19.78 -1.71 -2.41
N ALA A 475 19.75 -1.17 -3.63
CA ALA A 475 20.26 0.16 -3.94
C ALA A 475 19.51 1.25 -3.17
N PHE A 476 18.19 1.10 -2.96
CA PHE A 476 17.40 2.05 -2.18
C PHE A 476 17.85 2.10 -0.72
N ILE A 477 18.15 0.93 -0.11
CA ILE A 477 18.67 0.89 1.26
C ILE A 477 19.98 1.69 1.35
N ILE A 478 20.98 1.34 0.54
CA ILE A 478 22.31 1.94 0.67
C ILE A 478 22.33 3.42 0.32
N SER A 479 21.50 3.86 -0.65
CA SER A 479 21.35 5.28 -0.97
C SER A 479 20.70 6.02 0.20
N THR A 480 19.61 5.50 0.78
CA THR A 480 18.95 6.12 1.92
C THR A 480 19.87 6.22 3.14
N LEU A 481 20.62 5.16 3.47
CA LEU A 481 21.57 5.17 4.59
C LEU A 481 22.77 6.08 4.33
N SER A 482 23.15 6.29 3.06
CA SER A 482 24.22 7.22 2.68
C SER A 482 23.76 8.67 2.76
N ASP A 483 22.52 8.96 2.30
CA ASP A 483 21.95 10.31 2.31
C ASP A 483 21.56 10.77 3.73
N GLU A 484 21.18 9.82 4.57
CA GLU A 484 20.76 10.04 5.98
C GLU A 484 21.64 9.23 6.95
N PRO A 485 22.92 9.61 7.17
CA PRO A 485 23.88 8.81 7.95
C PRO A 485 23.48 8.60 9.42
N TRP A 486 22.51 9.36 9.93
CA TRP A 486 21.94 9.19 11.27
C TRP A 486 20.99 8.00 11.37
N LEU A 487 20.51 7.45 10.21
CA LEU A 487 19.72 6.23 10.20
C LEU A 487 20.62 5.02 10.44
N ASP A 488 20.39 4.33 11.55
CA ASP A 488 21.13 3.13 11.94
C ASP A 488 20.16 2.00 12.31
N PRO A 489 19.68 1.23 11.31
CA PRO A 489 18.70 0.17 11.54
C PRO A 489 19.28 -1.00 12.33
N ALA A 490 18.47 -1.62 13.21
CA ALA A 490 18.79 -2.92 13.80
C ALA A 490 18.91 -3.99 12.73
N TYR A 491 17.99 -3.95 11.76
CA TYR A 491 17.95 -4.84 10.60
C TYR A 491 17.79 -4.03 9.32
N ALA A 492 18.65 -4.26 8.32
CA ALA A 492 18.45 -3.79 6.94
C ALA A 492 18.43 -5.00 6.00
N LEU A 493 17.26 -5.27 5.39
CA LEU A 493 16.96 -6.50 4.68
C LEU A 493 16.68 -6.19 3.20
N SER A 494 17.60 -6.58 2.30
CA SER A 494 17.35 -6.52 0.86
C SER A 494 16.67 -7.80 0.40
N ILE A 495 15.36 -7.74 0.11
CA ILE A 495 14.56 -8.94 -0.19
C ILE A 495 14.60 -9.35 -1.68
N GLY A 496 15.08 -8.47 -2.58
CA GLY A 496 15.22 -8.77 -4.01
C GLY A 496 13.91 -9.26 -4.65
N ASN A 497 14.00 -10.34 -5.45
CA ASN A 497 12.88 -10.85 -6.24
C ASN A 497 11.81 -11.62 -5.44
N GLN A 498 12.02 -11.85 -4.15
CA GLN A 498 11.09 -12.61 -3.31
C GLN A 498 10.77 -14.00 -3.90
N ILE A 499 11.83 -14.76 -4.25
CA ILE A 499 11.66 -16.13 -4.82
C ILE A 499 10.92 -17.03 -3.84
N ASP A 500 11.18 -16.86 -2.52
CA ASP A 500 10.56 -17.62 -1.44
C ASP A 500 10.07 -16.65 -0.36
N LEU A 501 10.95 -16.15 0.52
CA LEU A 501 10.60 -15.26 1.63
C LEU A 501 10.09 -13.91 1.11
N THR A 502 8.95 -13.48 1.64
CA THR A 502 8.28 -12.25 1.22
C THR A 502 8.39 -11.12 2.26
N ALA A 503 8.00 -9.91 1.85
CA ALA A 503 7.90 -8.77 2.77
C ALA A 503 6.85 -9.01 3.87
N GLY A 504 5.75 -9.69 3.53
CA GLY A 504 4.69 -10.03 4.48
C GLY A 504 5.19 -10.96 5.58
N ASP A 505 5.93 -12.01 5.22
CA ASP A 505 6.53 -12.96 6.17
C ASP A 505 7.48 -12.25 7.14
N LEU A 506 8.37 -11.40 6.61
CA LEU A 506 9.35 -10.67 7.41
C LEU A 506 8.68 -9.71 8.41
N LEU A 507 7.72 -8.90 7.94
CA LEU A 507 7.01 -7.97 8.82
C LEU A 507 6.23 -8.73 9.90
N ALA A 508 5.52 -9.80 9.51
CA ALA A 508 4.74 -10.63 10.43
C ALA A 508 5.62 -11.28 11.52
N TYR A 509 6.87 -11.64 11.19
CA TYR A 509 7.81 -12.21 12.16
C TYR A 509 8.44 -11.13 13.05
N ILE A 510 8.95 -10.03 12.44
CA ILE A 510 9.73 -9.02 13.17
C ILE A 510 8.85 -8.09 14.01
N LYS A 511 7.55 -7.95 13.70
CA LYS A 511 6.62 -7.09 14.48
C LYS A 511 6.59 -7.41 15.98
N ASP A 512 6.89 -8.65 16.34
CA ASP A 512 6.90 -9.13 17.73
C ASP A 512 8.26 -8.90 18.42
N ASP A 513 9.32 -8.46 17.71
CA ASP A 513 10.59 -8.08 18.32
C ASP A 513 10.40 -6.79 19.16
N PRO A 514 10.59 -6.84 20.51
CA PRO A 514 10.31 -5.72 21.40
C PRO A 514 11.24 -4.52 21.17
N ASP A 515 12.40 -4.75 20.59
CA ASP A 515 13.39 -3.70 20.35
C ASP A 515 13.08 -2.89 19.08
N ILE A 516 12.21 -3.40 18.18
CA ILE A 516 11.85 -2.72 16.95
C ILE A 516 10.54 -1.96 17.13
N GLU A 517 10.54 -0.66 16.87
CA GLU A 517 9.40 0.24 17.03
C GLU A 517 8.95 0.87 15.70
N VAL A 518 9.84 0.97 14.70
CA VAL A 518 9.56 1.55 13.39
C VAL A 518 10.01 0.61 12.29
N PHE A 519 9.18 0.44 11.28
CA PHE A 519 9.50 -0.30 10.06
C PHE A 519 9.54 0.64 8.86
N ALA A 520 10.65 0.68 8.15
CA ALA A 520 10.79 1.34 6.86
C ALA A 520 10.66 0.28 5.76
N VAL A 521 9.73 0.47 4.81
CA VAL A 521 9.46 -0.54 3.79
C VAL A 521 9.39 0.08 2.40
N TYR A 522 10.21 -0.42 1.49
CA TYR A 522 10.18 -0.07 0.06
C TYR A 522 9.79 -1.29 -0.77
N MET A 523 8.73 -1.17 -1.57
CA MET A 523 8.22 -2.25 -2.41
C MET A 523 8.04 -1.83 -3.87
N GLU A 524 8.35 -2.74 -4.78
CA GLU A 524 8.09 -2.63 -6.22
C GLU A 524 6.89 -3.48 -6.64
N GLY A 525 6.68 -4.63 -5.99
CA GLY A 525 5.55 -5.54 -6.16
C GLY A 525 5.49 -6.58 -5.06
N PHE A 526 4.32 -7.17 -4.87
CA PHE A 526 4.10 -8.29 -3.96
C PHE A 526 3.95 -9.59 -4.74
N GLN A 527 4.28 -10.71 -4.12
CA GLN A 527 3.91 -12.04 -4.63
C GLN A 527 2.39 -12.23 -4.48
N PRO A 528 1.79 -13.20 -5.18
CA PRO A 528 0.35 -13.44 -5.09
C PRO A 528 -0.15 -13.55 -3.64
N TYR A 529 -1.13 -12.72 -3.28
CA TYR A 529 -1.72 -12.57 -1.94
C TYR A 529 -0.79 -12.05 -0.83
N ASP A 530 0.51 -11.84 -1.09
CA ASP A 530 1.44 -11.32 -0.08
C ASP A 530 1.12 -9.87 0.30
N GLY A 531 0.59 -9.06 -0.64
CA GLY A 531 0.10 -7.71 -0.34
C GLY A 531 -1.03 -7.71 0.70
N HIS A 532 -1.92 -8.71 0.66
CA HIS A 532 -2.95 -8.91 1.68
C HIS A 532 -2.33 -9.30 3.03
N ALA A 533 -1.42 -10.29 3.03
CA ALA A 533 -0.72 -10.73 4.24
C ALA A 533 0.10 -9.58 4.85
N PHE A 534 0.79 -8.81 4.02
CA PHE A 534 1.53 -7.63 4.43
C PHE A 534 0.62 -6.56 5.06
N ALA A 535 -0.53 -6.25 4.46
CA ALA A 535 -1.50 -5.30 5.01
C ALA A 535 -2.04 -5.76 6.38
N ALA A 536 -2.30 -7.05 6.54
CA ALA A 536 -2.69 -7.63 7.82
C ALA A 536 -1.57 -7.48 8.86
N ALA A 537 -0.33 -7.79 8.49
CA ALA A 537 0.84 -7.61 9.36
C ALA A 537 1.07 -6.14 9.74
N VAL A 538 0.84 -5.18 8.82
CA VAL A 538 0.87 -3.74 9.11
C VAL A 538 -0.17 -3.39 10.17
N LYS A 539 -1.43 -3.83 10.01
CA LYS A 539 -2.51 -3.57 10.96
C LYS A 539 -2.17 -4.10 12.35
N GLU A 540 -1.62 -5.31 12.45
CA GLU A 540 -1.17 -5.90 13.70
C GLU A 540 0.01 -5.12 14.31
N THR A 541 1.00 -4.73 13.49
CA THR A 541 2.15 -3.92 13.90
C THR A 541 1.71 -2.59 14.53
N VAL A 542 0.77 -1.92 13.87
CA VAL A 542 0.19 -0.66 14.34
C VAL A 542 -0.62 -0.85 15.62
N ALA A 543 -1.36 -1.96 15.74
CA ALA A 543 -2.09 -2.30 16.98
C ALA A 543 -1.15 -2.53 18.18
N LEU A 544 0.09 -2.96 17.94
CA LEU A 544 1.15 -3.05 18.94
C LEU A 544 1.77 -1.67 19.31
N GLY A 545 1.29 -0.58 18.70
CA GLY A 545 1.80 0.77 18.93
C GLY A 545 3.06 1.13 18.13
N LYS A 546 3.46 0.30 17.19
CA LYS A 546 4.62 0.50 16.32
C LYS A 546 4.23 1.23 15.03
N ASP A 547 5.21 1.83 14.35
CA ASP A 547 5.00 2.60 13.14
C ASP A 547 5.54 1.88 11.89
N VAL A 548 4.81 2.01 10.78
CA VAL A 548 5.24 1.52 9.47
C VAL A 548 5.29 2.69 8.49
N VAL A 549 6.46 2.97 7.94
CA VAL A 549 6.69 3.93 6.85
C VAL A 549 6.82 3.14 5.56
N PHE A 550 5.97 3.39 4.61
CA PHE A 550 5.85 2.57 3.40
C PHE A 550 5.94 3.41 2.13
N TYR A 551 6.67 2.91 1.15
CA TYR A 551 6.71 3.46 -0.21
C TYR A 551 6.51 2.36 -1.25
N LYS A 552 5.58 2.58 -2.19
CA LYS A 552 5.32 1.68 -3.33
C LYS A 552 5.84 2.34 -4.62
N ALA A 553 6.76 1.69 -5.30
CA ALA A 553 7.16 2.09 -6.64
C ALA A 553 6.12 1.71 -7.71
N GLY A 554 6.23 2.26 -8.92
CA GLY A 554 5.31 1.94 -10.03
C GLY A 554 4.00 2.72 -10.01
N ARG A 555 4.00 3.96 -9.52
CA ARG A 555 2.82 4.82 -9.44
C ARG A 555 2.29 5.24 -10.82
N THR A 556 3.16 5.52 -11.78
CA THR A 556 2.79 5.87 -13.16
C THR A 556 2.84 4.65 -14.08
N SER A 557 2.25 4.75 -15.28
CA SER A 557 2.37 3.71 -16.32
C SER A 557 3.82 3.42 -16.69
N GLU A 558 4.63 4.48 -16.80
CA GLU A 558 6.04 4.41 -17.10
C GLU A 558 6.83 3.78 -15.93
N GLY A 559 6.50 4.19 -14.70
CA GLY A 559 7.06 3.59 -13.49
C GLY A 559 6.72 2.11 -13.37
N ARG A 560 5.47 1.71 -13.67
CA ARG A 560 5.08 0.28 -13.69
C ARG A 560 5.85 -0.51 -14.74
N SER A 561 6.02 0.04 -15.93
CA SER A 561 6.82 -0.62 -16.99
C SER A 561 8.29 -0.77 -16.58
N ALA A 562 8.84 0.22 -15.86
CA ALA A 562 10.21 0.15 -15.34
C ALA A 562 10.35 -0.93 -14.24
N THR A 563 9.41 -1.00 -13.28
CA THR A 563 9.45 -2.03 -12.22
C THR A 563 9.30 -3.44 -12.79
N ALA A 564 8.43 -3.66 -13.75
CA ALA A 564 8.27 -4.97 -14.41
C ALA A 564 9.55 -5.45 -15.12
N GLY A 565 10.36 -4.52 -15.63
CA GLY A 565 11.66 -4.84 -16.23
C GLY A 565 12.80 -5.05 -15.22
N HIS A 566 12.63 -4.61 -13.96
CA HIS A 566 13.67 -4.67 -12.91
C HIS A 566 13.59 -5.88 -12.00
N THR A 567 12.39 -6.37 -11.70
CA THR A 567 12.16 -7.32 -10.60
C THR A 567 11.23 -8.45 -10.97
N ALA A 568 11.04 -8.92 -12.14
CA ALA A 568 10.12 -10.03 -12.50
C ALA A 568 8.70 -9.94 -11.85
N SER A 569 8.43 -8.87 -11.09
CA SER A 569 7.15 -8.66 -10.43
C SER A 569 6.15 -8.02 -11.40
N VAL A 570 4.99 -8.64 -11.54
CA VAL A 570 3.85 -8.00 -12.21
C VAL A 570 3.50 -6.76 -11.39
N ALA A 571 3.67 -5.58 -11.96
CA ALA A 571 3.38 -4.33 -11.27
C ALA A 571 1.88 -4.27 -10.94
N GLY A 572 1.54 -4.43 -9.67
CA GLY A 572 0.17 -4.44 -9.16
C GLY A 572 -0.55 -3.10 -9.28
N ASP A 573 -1.82 -3.09 -8.92
CA ASP A 573 -2.63 -1.87 -8.87
C ASP A 573 -2.15 -0.96 -7.73
N TYR A 574 -1.43 0.11 -8.10
CA TYR A 574 -0.87 1.07 -7.14
C TYR A 574 -1.94 1.65 -6.19
N ALA A 575 -3.15 1.95 -6.72
CA ALA A 575 -4.21 2.55 -5.92
C ALA A 575 -4.75 1.58 -4.86
N VAL A 576 -4.87 0.30 -5.21
CA VAL A 576 -5.24 -0.76 -4.27
C VAL A 576 -4.21 -0.88 -3.16
N CYS A 577 -2.94 -0.99 -3.52
CA CYS A 577 -1.84 -1.11 -2.57
C CYS A 577 -1.80 0.10 -1.61
N GLU A 578 -1.78 1.32 -2.16
CA GLU A 578 -1.74 2.54 -1.36
C GLU A 578 -2.90 2.63 -0.37
N ASN A 579 -4.13 2.38 -0.85
CA ASN A 579 -5.31 2.43 0.01
C ASN A 579 -5.28 1.33 1.09
N ALA A 580 -4.93 0.09 0.73
CA ALA A 580 -4.86 -1.02 1.66
C ALA A 580 -3.86 -0.77 2.80
N ILE A 581 -2.66 -0.32 2.45
CA ILE A 581 -1.58 -0.09 3.42
C ILE A 581 -1.85 1.16 4.27
N ALA A 582 -2.44 2.22 3.68
CA ALA A 582 -2.86 3.41 4.43
C ALA A 582 -4.01 3.10 5.42
N GLN A 583 -4.98 2.25 5.02
CA GLN A 583 -6.06 1.79 5.89
C GLN A 583 -5.56 0.89 7.03
N ALA A 584 -4.50 0.12 6.79
CA ALA A 584 -3.84 -0.66 7.83
C ALA A 584 -3.10 0.22 8.86
N GLY A 585 -2.96 1.53 8.60
CA GLY A 585 -2.40 2.51 9.53
C GLY A 585 -0.94 2.92 9.23
N ALA A 586 -0.37 2.55 8.08
CA ALA A 586 0.97 2.97 7.71
C ALA A 586 1.03 4.43 7.22
N PHE A 587 2.21 5.02 7.35
CA PHE A 587 2.61 6.25 6.69
C PHE A 587 3.00 5.93 5.25
N VAL A 588 2.09 6.14 4.30
CA VAL A 588 2.34 5.84 2.89
C VAL A 588 2.89 7.08 2.18
N ALA A 589 4.15 7.00 1.76
CA ALA A 589 4.85 8.08 1.09
C ALA A 589 4.52 8.12 -0.42
N SER A 590 4.38 9.34 -0.96
CA SER A 590 4.11 9.59 -2.37
C SER A 590 5.37 9.70 -3.23
N ASP A 591 6.51 9.99 -2.61
CA ASP A 591 7.82 10.10 -3.22
C ASP A 591 8.95 9.79 -2.22
N PHE A 592 10.20 9.73 -2.70
CA PHE A 592 11.36 9.42 -1.86
C PHE A 592 11.63 10.47 -0.79
N GLY A 593 11.34 11.75 -1.10
CA GLY A 593 11.51 12.83 -0.13
C GLY A 593 10.54 12.70 1.04
N GLU A 594 9.26 12.39 0.75
CA GLU A 594 8.24 12.17 1.77
C GLU A 594 8.54 10.89 2.59
N PHE A 595 9.11 9.85 1.97
CA PHE A 595 9.55 8.65 2.69
C PHE A 595 10.63 9.00 3.74
N SER A 596 11.66 9.75 3.35
CA SER A 596 12.71 10.22 4.27
C SER A 596 12.14 11.17 5.33
N ASP A 597 11.19 12.04 4.97
CA ASP A 597 10.53 12.95 5.91
C ASP A 597 9.70 12.21 6.95
N PHE A 598 9.01 11.12 6.57
CA PHE A 598 8.30 10.27 7.53
C PHE A 598 9.26 9.56 8.50
N LEU A 599 10.38 9.03 8.04
CA LEU A 599 11.39 8.46 8.94
C LEU A 599 11.93 9.52 9.90
N ARG A 600 12.15 10.75 9.40
CA ARG A 600 12.68 11.87 10.19
C ARG A 600 11.72 12.33 11.30
N VAL A 601 10.39 12.14 11.13
CA VAL A 601 9.41 12.45 12.17
C VAL A 601 9.05 11.24 13.02
N THR A 602 8.87 10.05 12.45
CA THR A 602 8.40 8.87 13.19
C THR A 602 9.43 8.38 14.22
N LEU A 603 10.71 8.32 13.84
CA LEU A 603 11.76 7.81 14.72
C LEU A 603 11.92 8.64 16.01
N PRO A 604 12.08 9.99 15.95
CA PRO A 604 12.22 10.79 17.16
C PRO A 604 10.90 11.06 17.90
N LEU A 605 9.75 11.12 17.19
CA LEU A 605 8.44 11.41 17.82
C LEU A 605 7.74 10.20 18.43
N ARG A 606 8.42 9.05 18.49
CA ARG A 606 7.86 7.88 19.17
C ARG A 606 7.51 8.24 20.62
N GLY A 607 6.38 7.71 21.11
CA GLY A 607 5.88 8.01 22.45
C GLY A 607 5.21 9.39 22.59
N LYS A 608 5.32 10.29 21.62
CA LYS A 608 4.58 11.55 21.60
C LYS A 608 3.12 11.32 21.17
N LYS A 609 2.22 12.20 21.63
CA LYS A 609 0.77 12.03 21.43
C LYS A 609 0.22 13.06 20.46
N ALA A 610 -0.39 12.58 19.35
CA ALA A 610 -1.22 13.43 18.50
C ALA A 610 -2.59 13.65 19.16
N SER A 611 -2.70 14.64 20.02
CA SER A 611 -3.96 14.90 20.77
C SER A 611 -5.01 15.65 19.95
N GLY A 612 -4.59 16.29 18.86
CA GLY A 612 -5.41 17.05 17.93
C GLY A 612 -4.54 17.67 16.84
N ASN A 613 -5.10 18.58 16.07
CA ASN A 613 -4.44 19.24 14.92
C ASN A 613 -4.08 20.71 15.15
N ARG A 614 -4.07 21.19 16.39
CA ARG A 614 -3.79 22.60 16.74
C ARG A 614 -2.29 22.80 16.83
N LEU A 615 -1.73 23.52 15.85
CA LEU A 615 -0.31 23.79 15.70
C LEU A 615 0.09 25.12 16.32
N ALA A 616 1.18 25.15 17.08
CA ALA A 616 1.96 26.35 17.33
C ALA A 616 3.12 26.43 16.31
N ALA A 617 3.17 27.51 15.57
CA ALA A 617 4.23 27.78 14.60
C ALA A 617 5.10 28.95 15.14
N LEU A 618 6.37 28.64 15.47
CA LEU A 618 7.30 29.56 16.10
C LEU A 618 8.56 29.71 15.25
N SER A 619 9.05 30.91 15.07
CA SER A 619 10.36 31.17 14.45
C SER A 619 10.92 32.52 14.93
N ASN A 620 12.24 32.65 14.88
CA ASN A 620 12.89 33.95 15.05
C ASN A 620 12.99 34.80 13.76
N ALA A 621 12.24 34.38 12.70
CA ALA A 621 12.20 35.07 11.43
C ALA A 621 10.80 35.08 10.82
N GLY A 622 10.27 36.27 10.51
CA GLY A 622 8.90 36.45 10.03
C GLY A 622 8.57 35.70 8.74
N TYR A 623 9.51 35.62 7.78
CA TYR A 623 9.28 34.85 6.52
C TYR A 623 9.01 33.37 6.77
N GLU A 624 9.72 32.79 7.73
CA GLU A 624 9.57 31.38 8.06
C GLU A 624 8.23 31.12 8.75
N SER A 625 7.80 32.00 9.66
CA SER A 625 6.46 31.97 10.27
C SER A 625 5.33 32.01 9.22
N VAL A 626 5.49 32.85 8.17
CA VAL A 626 4.55 32.89 7.03
C VAL A 626 4.57 31.59 6.25
N GLY A 627 5.76 31.04 5.92
CA GLY A 627 5.92 29.79 5.22
C GLY A 627 5.31 28.60 5.98
N MET A 628 5.41 28.58 7.31
CA MET A 628 4.73 27.60 8.17
C MET A 628 3.20 27.70 8.03
N ALA A 629 2.66 28.91 8.10
CA ALA A 629 1.22 29.13 7.98
C ALA A 629 0.66 28.72 6.60
N ASP A 630 1.39 28.99 5.53
CA ASP A 630 1.00 28.60 4.17
C ASP A 630 1.02 27.08 3.96
N SER A 631 1.73 26.33 4.80
CA SER A 631 1.97 24.88 4.66
C SER A 631 1.06 24.01 5.54
N ILE A 632 0.13 24.58 6.31
CA ILE A 632 -0.75 23.83 7.22
C ILE A 632 -1.74 22.90 6.52
N ARG A 633 -1.94 23.04 5.21
CA ARG A 633 -2.82 22.18 4.40
C ARG A 633 -2.00 21.30 3.47
N CYS A 634 -2.19 20.00 3.59
CA CYS A 634 -1.38 19.03 2.87
C CYS A 634 -2.22 17.81 2.45
N ASN A 635 -2.50 17.68 1.13
CA ASN A 635 -3.10 16.46 0.52
C ASN A 635 -4.25 15.80 1.33
N GLY A 636 -5.25 16.59 1.74
CA GLY A 636 -6.42 16.10 2.48
C GLY A 636 -6.29 16.13 4.00
N SER A 637 -5.12 16.47 4.53
CA SER A 637 -4.87 16.70 5.95
C SER A 637 -4.72 18.19 6.24
N GLU A 638 -5.11 18.66 7.43
CA GLU A 638 -5.05 20.06 7.81
C GLU A 638 -4.67 20.23 9.27
N LEU A 639 -3.72 21.15 9.55
CA LEU A 639 -3.45 21.68 10.86
C LEU A 639 -4.17 23.01 11.04
N ALA A 640 -4.52 23.38 12.27
CA ALA A 640 -5.12 24.65 12.61
C ALA A 640 -4.11 25.49 13.40
N LEU A 641 -4.13 26.81 13.20
CA LEU A 641 -3.34 27.77 13.96
C LEU A 641 -4.26 28.51 14.95
N PRO A 642 -4.49 27.98 16.17
CA PRO A 642 -5.33 28.64 17.17
C PRO A 642 -4.63 29.87 17.73
N ALA A 643 -5.42 30.84 18.25
CA ALA A 643 -4.86 31.84 19.16
C ALA A 643 -4.43 31.13 20.46
N PHE A 644 -3.35 31.60 21.08
CA PHE A 644 -2.92 31.14 22.39
C PHE A 644 -3.96 31.49 23.48
N GLU A 645 -4.05 30.69 24.53
CA GLU A 645 -4.91 30.99 25.68
C GLU A 645 -4.43 32.23 26.45
N ALA A 646 -5.32 32.96 27.08
CA ALA A 646 -5.00 34.20 27.77
C ALA A 646 -3.85 34.09 28.81
N PRO A 647 -3.77 33.03 29.65
CA PRO A 647 -2.62 32.85 30.55
C PRO A 647 -1.29 32.74 29.83
N THR A 648 -1.26 32.02 28.69
CA THR A 648 -0.05 31.87 27.85
C THR A 648 0.34 33.21 27.26
N VAL A 649 -0.61 33.98 26.73
CA VAL A 649 -0.36 35.32 26.20
C VAL A 649 0.24 36.23 27.28
N GLU A 650 -0.29 36.24 28.52
CA GLU A 650 0.23 37.01 29.64
C GLU A 650 1.68 36.59 30.01
N ALA A 651 1.94 35.27 30.06
CA ALA A 651 3.27 34.76 30.37
C ALA A 651 4.30 35.14 29.29
N LEU A 652 3.94 34.96 28.02
CA LEU A 652 4.77 35.33 26.87
C LEU A 652 5.03 36.85 26.85
N ALA A 653 4.01 37.69 27.06
CA ALA A 653 4.16 39.13 27.15
C ALA A 653 5.12 39.55 28.30
N LYS A 654 5.06 38.82 29.42
CA LYS A 654 5.98 39.04 30.53
C LYS A 654 7.42 38.67 30.18
N ILE A 655 7.66 37.50 29.54
CA ILE A 655 8.98 37.10 29.08
C ILE A 655 9.57 38.15 28.12
N LEU A 656 8.78 38.63 27.17
CA LEU A 656 9.21 39.65 26.23
C LEU A 656 9.57 40.97 26.95
N SER A 657 8.73 41.43 27.90
CA SER A 657 8.96 42.66 28.65
C SER A 657 10.19 42.57 29.56
N ASP A 658 10.38 41.45 30.28
CA ASP A 658 11.53 41.22 31.14
C ASP A 658 12.85 41.25 30.36
N ASN A 659 12.80 40.93 29.05
CA ASN A 659 13.95 40.92 28.14
C ASN A 659 13.98 42.14 27.16
N ARG A 660 13.10 43.13 27.34
CA ARG A 660 13.01 44.36 26.51
C ARG A 660 12.72 44.08 25.03
N LEU A 661 11.93 43.05 24.75
CA LEU A 661 11.51 42.66 23.41
C LEU A 661 10.05 43.04 23.11
N ASP A 662 9.29 43.49 24.09
CA ASP A 662 7.87 43.83 24.03
C ASP A 662 7.51 44.93 23.00
N GLY A 663 8.48 45.77 22.63
CA GLY A 663 8.32 46.78 21.57
C GLY A 663 8.58 46.27 20.15
N LEU A 664 8.98 45.01 19.98
CA LEU A 664 9.42 44.47 18.71
C LEU A 664 8.41 43.45 18.10
N VAL A 665 7.65 42.74 18.94
CA VAL A 665 6.80 41.65 18.50
C VAL A 665 5.46 41.60 19.24
N ASP A 666 4.44 41.14 18.54
CA ASP A 666 3.12 40.83 19.10
C ASP A 666 2.97 39.33 19.38
N VAL A 667 2.41 38.97 20.54
CA VAL A 667 2.11 37.57 20.86
C VAL A 667 0.91 37.10 20.06
N LYS A 668 1.17 36.27 19.04
CA LYS A 668 0.15 35.68 18.16
C LYS A 668 0.65 34.35 17.62
N ASN A 669 -0.21 33.54 17.03
CA ASN A 669 0.15 32.31 16.31
C ASN A 669 -0.19 32.47 14.82
N PRO A 670 0.78 32.40 13.88
CA PRO A 670 2.22 32.10 14.05
C PRO A 670 2.95 33.17 14.86
N PHE A 671 3.93 32.70 15.66
CA PHE A 671 4.67 33.59 16.56
C PHE A 671 6.10 33.86 16.01
N ASP A 672 6.31 35.13 15.58
CA ASP A 672 7.63 35.65 15.25
C ASP A 672 8.31 36.10 16.54
N ILE A 673 9.28 35.33 17.02
CA ILE A 673 9.98 35.59 18.30
C ILE A 673 10.99 36.77 18.20
N THR A 674 11.30 37.24 16.98
CA THR A 674 12.37 38.20 16.62
C THR A 674 13.78 37.61 16.64
N PRO A 675 14.66 37.97 15.71
CA PRO A 675 16.07 37.55 15.70
C PRO A 675 16.90 38.14 16.87
N MET A 676 16.30 38.95 17.71
CA MET A 676 16.96 39.54 18.89
C MET A 676 16.79 38.71 20.17
N ALA A 677 15.95 37.68 20.15
CA ALA A 677 15.77 36.77 21.27
C ALA A 677 17.01 35.89 21.43
N GLY A 678 17.60 35.89 22.61
CA GLY A 678 18.73 34.98 22.95
C GLY A 678 18.24 33.58 23.29
N ASP A 679 19.19 32.63 23.38
CA ASP A 679 18.95 31.21 23.57
C ASP A 679 17.96 30.88 24.70
N THR A 680 18.16 31.44 25.89
CA THR A 680 17.30 31.19 27.07
C THR A 680 15.89 31.72 26.85
N VAL A 681 15.74 32.92 26.30
CA VAL A 681 14.44 33.55 26.02
C VAL A 681 13.67 32.71 25.00
N PHE A 682 14.38 32.23 23.98
CA PHE A 682 13.81 31.36 22.96
C PHE A 682 13.29 30.04 23.58
N ALA A 683 14.08 29.42 24.44
CA ALA A 683 13.69 28.18 25.12
C ALA A 683 12.52 28.39 26.09
N ASP A 684 12.52 29.47 26.87
CA ASP A 684 11.43 29.82 27.80
C ASP A 684 10.09 30.04 27.08
N ILE A 685 10.12 30.71 25.94
CA ILE A 685 8.93 30.88 25.07
C ILE A 685 8.38 29.52 24.62
N ILE A 686 9.25 28.59 24.20
CA ILE A 686 8.82 27.27 23.76
C ILE A 686 8.17 26.49 24.90
N VAL A 687 8.74 26.53 26.11
CA VAL A 687 8.17 25.88 27.30
C VAL A 687 6.76 26.38 27.59
N GLU A 688 6.56 27.74 27.58
CA GLU A 688 5.24 28.33 27.81
C GLU A 688 4.23 27.93 26.72
N VAL A 689 4.60 27.96 25.46
CA VAL A 689 3.74 27.56 24.34
C VAL A 689 3.38 26.06 24.41
N LEU A 690 4.33 25.20 24.79
CA LEU A 690 4.05 23.77 24.98
C LEU A 690 3.14 23.52 26.20
N GLY A 691 3.11 24.44 27.19
CA GLY A 691 2.17 24.43 28.29
C GLY A 691 0.73 24.80 27.92
N ASP A 692 0.51 25.49 26.80
CA ASP A 692 -0.81 25.96 26.34
C ASP A 692 -1.73 24.76 25.99
N ARG A 693 -2.93 24.73 26.59
CA ARG A 693 -3.93 23.67 26.34
C ARG A 693 -4.58 23.76 24.96
N GLY A 694 -4.53 24.93 24.35
CA GLY A 694 -4.98 25.19 22.97
C GLY A 694 -4.03 24.69 21.89
N VAL A 695 -2.84 24.15 22.26
CA VAL A 695 -1.81 23.65 21.32
C VAL A 695 -1.66 22.14 21.47
N ASP A 696 -1.62 21.42 20.36
CA ASP A 696 -1.43 19.96 20.29
C ASP A 696 -0.05 19.55 19.73
N ALA A 697 0.56 20.44 18.92
CA ALA A 697 1.84 20.20 18.26
C ALA A 697 2.58 21.52 18.04
N ALA A 698 3.90 21.47 17.85
CA ALA A 698 4.68 22.67 17.55
C ALA A 698 5.71 22.44 16.43
N VAL A 699 5.94 23.48 15.61
CA VAL A 699 7.10 23.60 14.72
C VAL A 699 7.90 24.80 15.17
N VAL A 700 9.20 24.60 15.41
CA VAL A 700 10.13 25.59 15.95
C VAL A 700 11.21 25.88 14.92
N GLY A 701 11.12 27.02 14.28
CA GLY A 701 12.10 27.51 13.31
C GLY A 701 13.26 28.24 14.00
N ILE A 702 14.46 27.88 13.61
CA ILE A 702 15.72 28.49 14.04
C ILE A 702 16.43 28.98 12.78
N VAL A 703 16.35 30.27 12.52
CA VAL A 703 17.20 30.92 11.53
C VAL A 703 18.50 31.33 12.27
N PRO A 704 19.60 30.60 12.09
CA PRO A 704 20.78 30.76 12.96
C PRO A 704 21.66 31.97 12.62
N LEU A 705 21.31 32.73 11.58
CA LEU A 705 22.04 33.88 11.08
C LEU A 705 21.73 35.13 11.92
N THR A 706 21.89 35.06 13.24
CA THR A 706 21.65 36.15 14.21
C THR A 706 22.75 36.14 15.27
N PRO A 707 23.17 37.33 15.76
CA PRO A 707 24.14 37.42 16.84
C PRO A 707 23.56 37.07 18.23
N ALA A 708 22.25 36.86 18.35
CA ALA A 708 21.59 36.61 19.62
C ALA A 708 21.64 35.15 20.06
N LEU A 709 21.78 34.22 19.13
CA LEU A 709 21.81 32.75 19.36
C LEU A 709 23.21 32.19 19.21
N GLN A 710 23.57 31.21 20.06
CA GLN A 710 24.80 30.43 19.96
C GLN A 710 24.53 29.19 19.06
N THR A 711 24.90 29.29 17.80
CA THR A 711 24.52 28.31 16.75
C THR A 711 25.73 27.71 16.04
N LEU A 712 26.95 28.16 16.32
CA LEU A 712 28.17 27.67 15.69
C LEU A 712 28.87 26.61 16.57
N ALA A 713 29.51 25.64 15.93
CA ALA A 713 30.44 24.77 16.60
C ALA A 713 31.63 25.58 17.17
N PRO A 714 32.27 25.14 18.27
CA PRO A 714 33.47 25.82 18.78
C PRO A 714 34.52 25.99 17.70
N GLY A 715 35.04 27.23 17.54
CA GLY A 715 35.96 27.55 16.47
C GLY A 715 36.75 28.83 16.70
N GLU A 716 37.73 29.12 15.86
CA GLU A 716 38.47 30.34 15.87
C GLU A 716 37.66 31.50 15.26
N GLY A 717 37.82 32.70 15.85
CA GLY A 717 37.19 33.92 15.31
C GLY A 717 35.81 34.32 15.87
N HIS A 718 35.16 33.45 16.69
CA HIS A 718 33.93 33.71 17.42
C HIS A 718 33.95 33.13 18.84
N ARG A 719 32.94 33.52 19.65
CA ARG A 719 32.81 32.98 21.03
C ARG A 719 31.61 32.00 21.15
N GLU A 720 30.89 31.78 20.09
CA GLU A 720 29.76 30.85 20.10
C GLU A 720 30.19 29.40 20.26
N SER A 721 29.41 28.63 20.98
CA SER A 721 29.60 27.20 21.12
C SER A 721 28.26 26.48 21.32
N ILE A 722 27.86 25.64 20.39
CA ILE A 722 26.69 24.74 20.53
C ILE A 722 26.85 23.73 21.68
N LEU A 723 28.07 23.60 22.23
CA LEU A 723 28.37 22.75 23.39
C LEU A 723 28.14 23.47 24.73
N ASP A 724 27.92 24.79 24.68
CA ASP A 724 27.58 25.56 25.89
C ASP A 724 26.20 25.10 26.41
N PRO A 725 26.08 24.75 27.71
CA PRO A 725 24.80 24.37 28.30
C PRO A 725 23.68 25.42 28.13
N GLY A 726 24.05 26.67 27.92
CA GLY A 726 23.11 27.78 27.66
C GLY A 726 22.80 28.01 26.19
N SER A 727 23.35 27.26 25.25
CA SER A 727 23.07 27.37 23.83
C SER A 727 21.69 26.74 23.46
N ILE A 728 21.06 27.24 22.40
CA ILE A 728 19.79 26.69 21.88
C ILE A 728 19.92 25.21 21.54
N ALA A 729 21.11 24.75 21.11
CA ALA A 729 21.41 23.36 20.82
C ALA A 729 21.23 22.42 22.03
N GLN A 730 21.48 22.94 23.24
CA GLN A 730 21.34 22.20 24.49
C GLN A 730 19.98 22.46 25.17
N LEU A 731 19.49 23.68 25.10
CA LEU A 731 18.25 24.08 25.79
C LEU A 731 17.00 23.52 25.12
N LEU A 732 16.92 23.51 23.78
CA LEU A 732 15.71 23.11 23.06
C LEU A 732 15.35 21.63 23.28
N PRO A 733 16.28 20.67 23.22
CA PRO A 733 16.00 19.28 23.59
C PRO A 733 15.41 19.14 24.98
N GLY A 734 16.00 19.85 25.97
CA GLY A 734 15.52 19.85 27.36
C GLY A 734 14.09 20.44 27.49
N ALA A 735 13.81 21.54 26.81
CA ALA A 735 12.51 22.21 26.81
C ALA A 735 11.38 21.31 26.24
N THR A 736 11.71 20.48 25.25
CA THR A 736 10.74 19.63 24.54
C THR A 736 10.60 18.22 25.14
N ALA A 737 11.62 17.75 25.87
CA ALA A 737 11.66 16.37 26.41
C ALA A 737 10.51 16.07 27.39
N SER A 738 10.12 17.05 28.24
CA SER A 738 9.08 16.90 29.25
C SER A 738 7.65 16.98 28.67
N SER A 739 7.50 17.38 27.42
CA SER A 739 6.19 17.53 26.77
C SER A 739 5.78 16.26 26.02
N ASP A 740 4.54 15.79 26.21
CA ASP A 740 3.96 14.71 25.40
C ASP A 740 3.64 15.16 23.95
N LYS A 741 3.67 16.47 23.68
CA LYS A 741 3.32 17.02 22.37
C LYS A 741 4.46 16.80 21.37
N PRO A 742 4.16 16.48 20.10
CA PRO A 742 5.16 16.40 19.06
C PRO A 742 5.72 17.79 18.74
N VAL A 743 7.05 17.91 18.70
CA VAL A 743 7.77 19.11 18.35
C VAL A 743 8.77 18.82 17.25
N VAL A 744 8.75 19.63 16.19
CA VAL A 744 9.66 19.53 15.05
C VAL A 744 10.51 20.80 14.98
N ALA A 745 11.81 20.65 14.87
CA ALA A 745 12.74 21.76 14.70
C ALA A 745 13.05 22.01 13.21
N VAL A 746 13.26 23.26 12.86
CA VAL A 746 13.76 23.67 11.54
C VAL A 746 15.04 24.48 11.74
N VAL A 747 16.09 24.14 10.99
CA VAL A 747 17.33 24.93 10.90
C VAL A 747 17.48 25.34 9.43
N ASP A 748 16.88 26.45 9.06
CA ASP A 748 16.87 26.95 7.67
C ASP A 748 18.14 27.71 7.35
N SER A 749 19.20 26.97 7.01
CA SER A 749 20.51 27.55 6.73
C SER A 749 21.43 26.55 6.03
N GLY A 750 22.61 27.01 5.57
CA GLY A 750 23.60 26.21 4.86
C GLY A 750 24.40 25.26 5.76
N VAL A 751 25.34 24.54 5.15
CA VAL A 751 26.15 23.47 5.75
C VAL A 751 27.01 23.90 6.96
N LEU A 752 27.24 25.20 7.14
CA LEU A 752 27.95 25.74 8.32
C LEU A 752 27.24 25.36 9.63
N PHE A 753 25.92 25.17 9.56
CA PHE A 753 25.07 24.85 10.71
C PHE A 753 24.71 23.36 10.80
N ASP A 754 25.37 22.47 10.04
CA ASP A 754 25.19 21.03 10.18
C ASP A 754 25.51 20.52 11.60
N PRO A 755 26.53 21.07 12.32
CA PRO A 755 26.75 20.68 13.71
C PRO A 755 25.57 21.01 14.64
N LEU A 756 24.85 22.11 14.41
CA LEU A 756 23.63 22.46 15.16
C LEU A 756 22.51 21.44 14.87
N VAL A 757 22.32 21.10 13.59
CA VAL A 757 21.32 20.08 13.18
C VAL A 757 21.61 18.75 13.88
N GLU A 758 22.87 18.32 13.89
CA GLU A 758 23.27 17.06 14.52
C GLU A 758 23.10 17.10 16.04
N ALA A 759 23.43 18.22 16.70
CA ALA A 759 23.22 18.36 18.13
C ALA A 759 21.74 18.28 18.52
N LEU A 760 20.85 18.96 17.79
CA LEU A 760 19.40 18.91 18.01
C LEU A 760 18.82 17.50 17.74
N ARG A 761 19.31 16.80 16.70
CA ARG A 761 18.90 15.44 16.36
C ARG A 761 19.34 14.45 17.44
N THR A 762 20.59 14.53 17.88
CA THR A 762 21.13 13.73 18.98
C THR A 762 20.35 14.00 20.28
N GLY A 763 19.86 15.22 20.46
CA GLY A 763 18.93 15.59 21.53
C GLY A 763 17.51 15.04 21.38
N GLY A 764 17.21 14.24 20.34
CA GLY A 764 15.93 13.54 20.14
C GLY A 764 14.88 14.36 19.37
N LEU A 765 15.26 15.42 18.68
CA LEU A 765 14.35 16.23 17.89
C LEU A 765 14.37 15.84 16.41
N PRO A 766 13.24 15.72 15.74
CA PRO A 766 13.19 15.75 14.27
C PRO A 766 13.62 17.13 13.77
N VAL A 767 14.63 17.17 12.89
CA VAL A 767 15.19 18.42 12.37
C VAL A 767 15.07 18.46 10.86
N PHE A 768 14.47 19.54 10.34
CA PHE A 768 14.34 19.83 8.92
C PHE A 768 15.19 21.02 8.50
N ARG A 769 15.43 21.14 7.18
CA ARG A 769 16.15 22.28 6.59
C ARG A 769 15.19 23.28 5.92
N SER A 770 13.89 23.06 6.02
CA SER A 770 12.87 23.95 5.47
C SER A 770 11.57 23.81 6.26
N ALA A 771 10.94 24.94 6.54
CA ALA A 771 9.74 25.04 7.36
C ALA A 771 8.52 24.37 6.71
N ASP A 772 8.38 24.50 5.39
CA ASP A 772 7.27 23.90 4.64
C ASP A 772 7.30 22.37 4.67
N ARG A 773 8.48 21.74 4.54
CA ARG A 773 8.63 20.29 4.68
C ARG A 773 8.32 19.85 6.12
N ALA A 774 8.82 20.57 7.13
CA ALA A 774 8.57 20.27 8.53
C ALA A 774 7.08 20.26 8.86
N VAL A 775 6.35 21.31 8.45
CA VAL A 775 4.91 21.43 8.69
C VAL A 775 4.14 20.32 7.97
N ARG A 776 4.46 20.03 6.68
CA ARG A 776 3.80 18.96 5.93
C ARG A 776 4.02 17.58 6.53
N ALA A 777 5.26 17.26 6.92
CA ALA A 777 5.60 16.00 7.56
C ALA A 777 4.86 15.84 8.90
N LEU A 778 4.85 16.87 9.74
CA LEU A 778 4.10 16.86 11.00
C LEU A 778 2.59 16.78 10.77
N CYS A 779 2.03 17.48 9.78
CA CYS A 779 0.62 17.42 9.40
C CYS A 779 0.18 16.00 9.08
N LYS A 780 0.95 15.31 8.24
CA LYS A 780 0.71 13.90 7.88
C LYS A 780 0.88 12.97 9.07
N TRP A 781 1.89 13.20 9.90
CA TRP A 781 2.11 12.39 11.10
C TRP A 781 0.92 12.51 12.07
N VAL A 782 0.43 13.73 12.34
CA VAL A 782 -0.75 13.99 13.18
C VAL A 782 -1.99 13.32 12.60
N ASP A 783 -2.22 13.42 11.29
CA ASP A 783 -3.37 12.82 10.62
C ASP A 783 -3.39 11.29 10.76
N VAL A 784 -2.27 10.61 10.44
CA VAL A 784 -2.16 9.14 10.56
C VAL A 784 -2.36 8.71 12.02
N LYS A 785 -1.65 9.35 12.97
CA LYS A 785 -1.78 9.03 14.40
C LYS A 785 -3.18 9.29 14.97
N SER A 786 -3.91 10.27 14.46
CA SER A 786 -5.28 10.57 14.87
C SER A 786 -6.27 9.52 14.37
N ARG A 787 -6.10 9.01 13.15
CA ARG A 787 -6.93 7.93 12.58
C ARG A 787 -6.78 6.61 13.34
N MET A 788 -5.60 6.31 13.84
CA MET A 788 -5.32 5.11 14.64
C MET A 788 -6.01 5.10 16.00
N ARG A 789 -6.48 6.26 16.52
CA ARG A 789 -7.16 6.38 17.82
C ARG A 789 -8.68 6.22 17.74
N ASN A 790 -9.25 6.44 16.56
CA ASN A 790 -10.68 6.34 16.29
C ASN A 790 -11.03 4.96 15.71
#